data_91f7e1ee8a84636807105214a33b74fb
#
_entry.id   91f7e1ee8a84636807105214a33b74fb
#
_cell.length_a   1.000
_cell.length_b   1.000
_cell.length_c   1.000
_cell.angle_alpha   90.00
_cell.angle_beta   90.00
_cell.angle_gamma   90.00
#
_symmetry.space_group_name_H-M   'P 1'
#
loop_
_entity.id
_entity.type
_entity.pdbx_description
1 polymer ?
#
loop_
_entity_poly.entity_id
_entity_poly.type
_entity_poly.pdbx_seq_one_letter_code
_entity_poly.pdbx_strand_id
1 'polypeptide(L)'
;MGSLWRKAKKAMGLNLCVHVPRAMGDDGFPPGGPAAGWRVSDAAATATSSPAGSVGASEFRTLMPSTPTLSSGSLRVSKSGSRSSMKICAICLGSMKAGHGHALFTAECSHTFHFHCITSNVKHGNYVCPLCKATWKEIPFKGSLPSEHPHGRARVNPVNWLQEGHMTVVRRLPHADSTNRRREQFPSHFRELEPENFNDDEPLDLLSETTRNSQQNCPKIAEVKTYPEFSAISQSALVENFAVLVHLKAPHASMRQNPSRNHNVSSTVSQNSRAPIDLVTVLDVSGSMAGTKLALLKRAMSFVIQNLGPSDRLSVIAFSSAARRLFHLRRMSDSGRQQALQAVNSLVSSGGTNIAEGLRKGVKVIEERKENNPVCSIILLSDGQDTYTFSSSATGAQHSQLEYKSLVPPSILSGTTIPVHAFGFGADHDSAAMHTISEFSGGTFSFIESEVVIQDAFAQCIGGLLSVVVQEMQLDVECVHPGVQLASIKSGSYRNQLLNDGRTGLIDVGDLYADEERDFLVSINVPCAKEEMILLRVACVYRDPISKDTVHLEVKEVRIQRPEIILSQTPSIEVDRERNRIEAAEAMSNARAAAERGDLSDAVSILEQRRMILSESLAAQSNDQLCLALDAELREMQDRMASRQKYEASGRAYVLSGLSSHSWQRATARGDSTDSASLVHAYQTPTMVYMLNRSQTMCPSPRHPAPPIQHTRSFPSQEQSN
;
A
#
# COMPACT_ATOMS: atom_id res chain seq x y z
N MET A 1 -5.11 33.52 18.78
CA MET A 1 -4.65 32.14 19.02
C MET A 1 -3.89 31.50 17.87
N GLY A 2 -3.93 32.02 16.64
CA GLY A 2 -3.24 31.43 15.49
C GLY A 2 -1.71 31.56 15.41
N SER A 3 -1.08 32.41 16.19
CA SER A 3 0.37 32.64 16.12
C SER A 3 1.19 31.72 17.04
N LEU A 4 0.62 31.26 18.12
CA LEU A 4 1.25 30.32 19.06
C LEU A 4 1.30 28.91 18.47
N TRP A 5 0.31 28.54 17.68
CA TRP A 5 0.22 27.23 17.02
C TRP A 5 1.29 27.02 15.94
N ARG A 6 1.65 28.10 15.22
CA ARG A 6 2.75 28.02 14.21
C ARG A 6 4.14 27.90 14.86
N LYS A 7 4.32 28.46 16.07
CA LYS A 7 5.58 28.30 16.82
C LYS A 7 5.70 26.89 17.43
N ALA A 8 4.59 26.31 17.90
CA ALA A 8 4.55 24.94 18.40
C ALA A 8 4.83 23.92 17.27
N LYS A 9 4.30 24.15 16.05
CA LYS A 9 4.57 23.28 14.89
C LYS A 9 6.06 23.31 14.44
N LYS A 10 6.80 24.38 14.76
CA LYS A 10 8.24 24.48 14.46
C LYS A 10 9.12 23.86 15.55
N ALA A 11 8.58 23.66 16.75
CA ALA A 11 9.23 22.97 17.86
C ALA A 11 8.96 21.46 17.90
N MET A 12 7.88 21.00 17.24
CA MET A 12 7.58 19.58 17.07
C MET A 12 8.27 19.06 15.80
N GLY A 13 9.60 18.85 15.90
CA GLY A 13 10.30 18.00 14.97
C GLY A 13 9.69 16.60 15.06
N LEU A 14 9.16 16.11 13.94
CA LEU A 14 8.77 14.74 13.78
C LEU A 14 9.95 13.85 14.19
N ASN A 15 9.88 13.27 15.38
CA ASN A 15 10.85 12.31 15.86
C ASN A 15 10.55 10.93 15.26
N LEU A 16 10.75 10.81 13.95
CA LEU A 16 11.31 9.61 13.36
C LEU A 16 12.78 9.92 13.22
N CYS A 17 13.59 9.29 14.04
CA CYS A 17 15.00 9.52 14.25
C CYS A 17 15.79 9.69 12.95
N VAL A 18 16.21 10.90 12.65
CA VAL A 18 17.42 11.14 11.89
C VAL A 18 18.23 12.16 12.65
N HIS A 19 19.21 11.70 13.38
CA HIS A 19 20.28 12.55 13.90
C HIS A 19 21.18 12.93 12.72
N VAL A 20 21.03 14.15 12.23
CA VAL A 20 22.00 14.75 11.31
C VAL A 20 22.94 15.64 12.15
N PRO A 21 24.26 15.42 12.12
CA PRO A 21 25.19 16.34 12.77
C PRO A 21 25.11 17.71 12.07
N ARG A 22 24.90 18.73 12.84
CA ARG A 22 24.83 20.13 12.38
C ARG A 22 26.27 20.59 12.06
N ALA A 23 26.54 20.88 10.80
CA ALA A 23 27.70 21.64 10.40
C ALA A 23 27.60 23.06 10.98
N MET A 24 28.63 23.48 11.72
CA MET A 24 28.81 24.87 12.16
C MET A 24 29.08 25.76 10.94
N GLY A 25 28.27 26.77 10.79
CA GLY A 25 28.51 27.93 9.94
C GLY A 25 28.97 29.12 10.77
N ASP A 26 29.98 29.71 10.31
CA ASP A 26 30.72 30.91 10.66
C ASP A 26 29.84 32.12 11.01
N ASP A 27 30.28 32.87 12.04
CA ASP A 27 30.28 34.36 12.03
C ASP A 27 30.86 34.94 13.33
N GLY A 28 31.93 35.80 13.20
CA GLY A 28 32.15 36.98 14.02
C GLY A 28 33.26 36.95 15.05
N PHE A 29 34.47 37.35 14.67
CA PHE A 29 35.57 37.85 15.51
C PHE A 29 35.28 39.22 16.12
N PRO A 30 36.02 39.78 17.14
CA PRO A 30 37.46 39.83 17.35
C PRO A 30 37.95 39.92 18.84
N PRO A 31 39.18 40.42 19.24
CA PRO A 31 40.51 39.78 19.23
C PRO A 31 41.21 39.80 20.61
N GLY A 32 42.30 39.07 20.74
CA GLY A 32 43.26 39.28 21.85
C GLY A 32 44.12 38.06 22.17
N GLY A 33 45.41 38.03 21.74
CA GLY A 33 46.39 37.02 22.07
C GLY A 33 47.13 37.32 23.41
N PRO A 34 48.35 36.76 23.71
CA PRO A 34 49.22 35.91 22.89
C PRO A 34 49.92 34.70 23.61
N ALA A 35 50.51 33.81 22.75
CA ALA A 35 51.80 33.16 22.89
C ALA A 35 52.09 32.03 23.89
N ALA A 36 52.52 30.91 23.37
CA ALA A 36 53.69 30.06 23.51
C ALA A 36 53.38 28.66 23.10
N GLY A 37 53.85 28.04 22.08
CA GLY A 37 55.18 27.83 21.58
C GLY A 37 55.72 26.51 22.04
N TRP A 38 55.81 25.52 21.10
CA TRP A 38 57.00 24.66 20.93
C TRP A 38 56.83 23.74 19.72
N ARG A 39 57.90 23.72 18.98
CA ARG A 39 58.18 23.13 17.66
C ARG A 39 58.45 21.62 17.73
N VAL A 40 58.16 20.96 16.62
CA VAL A 40 59.02 20.38 15.53
C VAL A 40 59.61 19.00 15.86
N SER A 41 59.40 18.05 15.01
CA SER A 41 60.37 17.61 14.00
C SER A 41 59.83 16.47 13.13
N ASP A 42 60.05 16.70 11.88
CA ASP A 42 60.22 15.91 10.69
C ASP A 42 61.05 14.63 10.81
N ALA A 43 60.78 13.70 9.89
CA ALA A 43 61.70 13.03 8.96
C ALA A 43 61.00 11.74 8.48
N ALA A 44 60.64 11.60 7.25
CA ALA A 44 61.31 11.41 5.99
C ALA A 44 61.99 10.04 5.77
N ALA A 45 61.45 9.38 4.74
CA ALA A 45 62.07 8.60 3.67
C ALA A 45 62.76 7.25 3.99
N THR A 46 62.58 6.22 3.25
CA THR A 46 63.05 5.69 1.98
C THR A 46 62.90 4.16 1.97
N ALA A 47 62.26 3.62 0.97
CA ALA A 47 62.69 2.85 -0.17
C ALA A 47 63.63 1.62 0.03
N THR A 48 63.29 0.61 -0.70
CA THR A 48 64.03 -0.47 -1.43
C THR A 48 63.71 -1.87 -0.89
N SER A 49 63.42 -2.88 -1.63
CA SER A 49 63.69 -3.46 -2.93
C SER A 49 63.39 -4.96 -2.83
N SER A 50 62.93 -5.53 -3.94
CA SER A 50 62.77 -6.98 -4.18
C SER A 50 64.10 -7.72 -4.23
N PRO A 51 64.15 -9.09 -4.30
CA PRO A 51 63.94 -9.82 -5.55
C PRO A 51 63.31 -11.24 -5.44
N ALA A 52 62.56 -11.65 -6.42
CA ALA A 52 62.77 -12.55 -7.55
C ALA A 52 62.86 -14.07 -7.32
N GLY A 53 62.18 -14.80 -8.17
CA GLY A 53 62.30 -16.23 -8.49
C GLY A 53 60.97 -16.80 -9.00
N SER A 54 60.63 -16.72 -10.29
CA SER A 54 60.75 -17.58 -11.46
C SER A 54 60.29 -19.02 -11.19
N VAL A 55 59.43 -19.68 -12.01
CA VAL A 55 59.40 -19.98 -13.44
C VAL A 55 58.07 -20.59 -13.80
N GLY A 56 57.59 -20.43 -15.05
CA GLY A 56 56.79 -21.41 -15.74
C GLY A 56 55.66 -20.85 -16.61
N ALA A 57 56.00 -20.55 -17.86
CA ALA A 57 55.15 -20.16 -18.95
C ALA A 57 54.40 -21.33 -19.57
N SER A 58 53.19 -21.10 -20.08
CA SER A 58 52.84 -21.58 -21.43
C SER A 58 51.66 -20.76 -21.99
N GLU A 59 51.97 -20.15 -23.11
CA GLU A 59 51.06 -19.47 -24.06
C GLU A 59 50.08 -20.43 -24.68
N PHE A 60 48.91 -19.91 -25.10
CA PHE A 60 48.34 -20.12 -26.44
C PHE A 60 47.17 -19.14 -26.65
N ARG A 61 47.38 -18.07 -27.34
CA ARG A 61 47.04 -17.62 -28.71
C ARG A 61 45.58 -17.69 -29.09
N THR A 62 45.08 -16.49 -29.28
CA THR A 62 44.00 -15.98 -30.17
C THR A 62 43.94 -16.68 -31.51
N LEU A 63 42.69 -17.03 -31.98
CA LEU A 63 42.36 -17.04 -33.41
C LEU A 63 40.85 -16.92 -33.59
N MET A 64 40.42 -15.87 -34.29
CA MET A 64 39.17 -15.82 -35.07
C MET A 64 39.35 -16.62 -36.35
N PRO A 65 38.29 -17.19 -36.91
CA PRO A 65 38.13 -17.14 -38.36
C PRO A 65 36.71 -16.81 -38.87
N SER A 66 36.77 -16.02 -39.85
CA SER A 66 35.99 -15.71 -41.02
C SER A 66 35.06 -16.81 -41.60
N THR A 67 33.93 -16.30 -42.19
CA THR A 67 32.94 -16.97 -43.03
C THR A 67 33.54 -17.78 -44.20
N PRO A 68 32.76 -18.76 -44.70
CA PRO A 68 32.60 -18.87 -46.16
C PRO A 68 31.15 -19.10 -46.63
N THR A 69 31.04 -18.76 -47.90
CA THR A 69 29.96 -18.75 -48.84
C THR A 69 29.47 -20.14 -49.30
N LEU A 70 28.14 -20.18 -49.62
CA LEU A 70 27.38 -20.97 -50.61
C LEU A 70 27.97 -22.23 -51.27
N SER A 71 27.19 -23.32 -51.22
CA SER A 71 26.79 -24.01 -52.47
C SER A 71 25.61 -25.01 -52.23
N SER A 72 24.84 -25.18 -53.27
CA SER A 72 23.61 -25.93 -53.47
C SER A 72 23.79 -27.47 -53.41
N GLY A 73 22.74 -28.21 -52.99
CA GLY A 73 22.66 -29.65 -53.18
C GLY A 73 21.50 -30.35 -52.53
N SER A 74 20.41 -30.58 -53.31
CA SER A 74 19.48 -31.72 -53.35
C SER A 74 19.12 -32.57 -52.13
N LEU A 75 17.82 -32.56 -51.83
CA LEU A 75 16.89 -33.63 -51.42
C LEU A 75 17.42 -34.95 -50.88
N ARG A 76 17.06 -35.26 -49.63
CA ARG A 76 16.53 -36.61 -49.22
C ARG A 76 15.63 -36.46 -48.02
N VAL A 77 14.46 -37.10 -48.11
CA VAL A 77 13.42 -37.27 -47.12
C VAL A 77 13.85 -38.31 -46.10
N SER A 78 13.81 -38.04 -44.80
CA SER A 78 13.66 -39.04 -43.81
C SER A 78 12.86 -38.47 -42.62
N LYS A 79 11.79 -39.20 -42.26
CA LYS A 79 10.90 -38.92 -41.13
C LYS A 79 11.64 -39.22 -39.83
N SER A 80 11.68 -38.24 -38.96
CA SER A 80 11.84 -38.48 -37.52
C SER A 80 11.19 -37.34 -36.76
N GLY A 81 10.42 -37.64 -35.71
CA GLY A 81 9.50 -36.78 -35.00
C GLY A 81 10.15 -35.49 -34.44
N SER A 82 9.64 -34.34 -34.83
CA SER A 82 10.06 -33.06 -34.31
C SER A 82 9.15 -32.62 -33.17
N ARG A 83 9.76 -32.41 -32.01
CA ARG A 83 9.18 -31.57 -30.95
C ARG A 83 8.84 -30.20 -31.53
N SER A 84 7.57 -29.82 -31.55
CA SER A 84 7.14 -28.52 -32.02
C SER A 84 7.68 -27.43 -31.09
N SER A 85 8.70 -26.67 -31.53
CA SER A 85 9.10 -25.45 -30.86
C SER A 85 7.90 -24.49 -30.90
N MET A 86 7.43 -24.03 -29.75
CA MET A 86 6.39 -23.00 -29.68
C MET A 86 6.92 -21.73 -30.33
N LYS A 87 6.26 -21.30 -31.42
CA LYS A 87 6.55 -20.00 -32.03
C LYS A 87 5.99 -18.90 -31.14
N ILE A 88 6.82 -17.96 -30.74
CA ILE A 88 6.51 -16.84 -29.85
C ILE A 88 6.58 -15.53 -30.63
N CYS A 89 5.64 -14.63 -30.46
CA CYS A 89 5.67 -13.28 -31.04
C CYS A 89 6.76 -12.45 -30.37
N ALA A 90 7.74 -11.94 -31.13
CA ALA A 90 8.87 -11.19 -30.60
C ALA A 90 8.51 -9.78 -30.06
N ILE A 91 7.27 -9.33 -30.23
CA ILE A 91 6.81 -8.02 -29.71
C ILE A 91 6.18 -8.17 -28.32
N CYS A 92 5.28 -9.17 -28.13
CA CYS A 92 4.56 -9.35 -26.88
C CYS A 92 4.94 -10.64 -26.12
N LEU A 93 5.90 -11.43 -26.66
CA LEU A 93 6.36 -12.73 -26.14
C LEU A 93 5.26 -13.79 -25.95
N GLY A 94 4.06 -13.52 -26.46
CA GLY A 94 2.92 -14.41 -26.42
C GLY A 94 2.99 -15.53 -27.48
N SER A 95 2.34 -16.68 -27.22
CA SER A 95 2.31 -17.85 -28.11
C SER A 95 1.53 -17.56 -29.39
N MET A 96 2.11 -17.87 -30.56
CA MET A 96 1.49 -17.75 -31.90
C MET A 96 0.77 -19.04 -32.32
N LYS A 97 -0.07 -19.63 -31.45
CA LYS A 97 -0.88 -20.80 -31.83
C LYS A 97 -2.11 -20.35 -32.62
N ALA A 98 -2.36 -20.98 -33.76
CA ALA A 98 -3.61 -20.78 -34.50
C ALA A 98 -4.79 -21.29 -33.64
N GLY A 99 -5.86 -20.50 -33.56
CA GLY A 99 -7.08 -20.86 -32.81
C GLY A 99 -7.36 -20.07 -31.52
N HIS A 100 -6.45 -19.21 -31.05
CA HIS A 100 -6.65 -18.37 -29.85
C HIS A 100 -7.16 -16.94 -30.15
N GLY A 101 -7.87 -16.73 -31.26
CA GLY A 101 -8.51 -15.46 -31.56
C GLY A 101 -7.58 -14.32 -32.02
N HIS A 102 -6.29 -14.58 -32.21
CA HIS A 102 -5.33 -13.60 -32.69
C HIS A 102 -4.97 -13.81 -34.16
N ALA A 103 -5.27 -12.83 -35.01
CA ALA A 103 -4.77 -12.83 -36.36
C ALA A 103 -3.25 -12.70 -36.41
N LEU A 104 -2.59 -13.48 -37.30
CA LEU A 104 -1.13 -13.45 -37.44
C LEU A 104 -0.78 -12.68 -38.74
N PHE A 105 0.25 -11.88 -38.68
CA PHE A 105 0.85 -11.18 -39.80
C PHE A 105 2.24 -11.73 -40.11
N THR A 106 2.49 -12.14 -41.33
CA THR A 106 3.82 -12.56 -41.79
C THR A 106 4.37 -11.50 -42.74
N ALA A 107 5.49 -10.89 -42.35
CA ALA A 107 6.15 -9.85 -43.13
C ALA A 107 6.90 -10.42 -44.34
N GLU A 108 7.28 -9.58 -45.31
CA GLU A 108 8.07 -9.94 -46.51
C GLU A 108 9.38 -10.66 -46.17
N CYS A 109 9.96 -10.38 -45.00
CA CYS A 109 11.15 -11.04 -44.49
C CYS A 109 10.85 -12.39 -43.78
N SER A 110 9.65 -12.95 -43.96
CA SER A 110 9.18 -14.25 -43.41
C SER A 110 9.04 -14.31 -41.90
N HIS A 111 9.23 -13.21 -41.15
CA HIS A 111 8.98 -13.16 -39.74
C HIS A 111 7.49 -12.93 -39.43
N THR A 112 6.97 -13.66 -38.45
CA THR A 112 5.55 -13.65 -38.11
C THR A 112 5.33 -13.02 -36.73
N PHE A 113 4.27 -12.22 -36.63
CA PHE A 113 3.87 -11.50 -35.39
C PHE A 113 2.35 -11.57 -35.25
N HIS A 114 1.82 -11.30 -34.02
CA HIS A 114 0.40 -11.01 -33.90
C HIS A 114 0.06 -9.74 -34.67
N PHE A 115 -1.05 -9.75 -35.39
CA PHE A 115 -1.46 -8.62 -36.24
C PHE A 115 -1.59 -7.32 -35.42
N HIS A 116 -2.19 -7.36 -34.26
CA HIS A 116 -2.32 -6.19 -33.39
C HIS A 116 -0.97 -5.64 -32.88
N CYS A 117 0.00 -6.52 -32.59
CA CYS A 117 1.33 -6.11 -32.15
C CYS A 117 2.08 -5.36 -33.23
N ILE A 118 2.05 -5.90 -34.47
CA ILE A 118 2.74 -5.25 -35.58
C ILE A 118 2.04 -3.97 -36.04
N THR A 119 0.71 -3.96 -35.99
CA THR A 119 -0.08 -2.76 -36.31
C THR A 119 0.22 -1.62 -35.35
N SER A 120 0.36 -1.93 -34.07
CA SER A 120 0.78 -0.95 -33.04
C SER A 120 2.19 -0.41 -33.34
N ASN A 121 3.14 -1.29 -33.65
CA ASN A 121 4.51 -0.91 -33.99
C ASN A 121 4.57 0.04 -35.21
N VAL A 122 3.76 -0.25 -36.23
CA VAL A 122 3.65 0.59 -37.45
C VAL A 122 2.98 1.94 -37.16
N LYS A 123 1.97 1.99 -36.30
CA LYS A 123 1.32 3.25 -35.86
C LYS A 123 2.29 4.20 -35.18
N HIS A 124 3.31 3.68 -34.48
CA HIS A 124 4.37 4.48 -33.89
C HIS A 124 5.51 4.86 -34.84
N GLY A 125 5.31 4.69 -36.14
CA GLY A 125 6.27 5.08 -37.19
C GLY A 125 7.40 4.09 -37.44
N ASN A 126 7.37 2.88 -36.85
CA ASN A 126 8.38 1.86 -37.03
C ASN A 126 8.05 0.96 -38.22
N TYR A 127 8.69 1.19 -39.36
CA TYR A 127 8.49 0.45 -40.64
C TYR A 127 9.56 -0.61 -40.88
N VAL A 128 10.21 -1.10 -39.81
CA VAL A 128 11.27 -2.12 -39.90
C VAL A 128 10.90 -3.36 -39.11
N CYS A 129 11.34 -4.51 -39.59
CA CYS A 129 11.10 -5.76 -38.86
C CYS A 129 11.80 -5.74 -37.49
N PRO A 130 11.08 -5.99 -36.40
CA PRO A 130 11.68 -6.03 -35.06
C PRO A 130 12.80 -7.08 -34.90
N LEU A 131 12.74 -8.19 -35.65
CA LEU A 131 13.71 -9.28 -35.59
C LEU A 131 14.94 -9.08 -36.46
N CYS A 132 14.75 -8.80 -37.78
CA CYS A 132 15.87 -8.73 -38.71
C CYS A 132 16.17 -7.31 -39.23
N LYS A 133 15.44 -6.29 -38.76
CA LYS A 133 15.61 -4.88 -39.14
C LYS A 133 15.39 -4.58 -40.64
N ALA A 134 14.87 -5.53 -41.44
CA ALA A 134 14.53 -5.30 -42.80
C ALA A 134 13.40 -4.27 -42.94
N THR A 135 13.52 -3.30 -43.80
CA THR A 135 12.49 -2.28 -44.09
C THR A 135 11.39 -2.90 -44.95
N TRP A 136 10.13 -2.72 -44.57
CA TRP A 136 8.98 -3.26 -45.29
C TRP A 136 8.54 -2.30 -46.40
N LYS A 137 8.25 -2.86 -47.56
CA LYS A 137 7.68 -2.15 -48.70
C LYS A 137 6.15 -2.11 -48.63
N GLU A 138 5.55 -3.22 -48.16
CA GLU A 138 4.12 -3.33 -47.92
C GLU A 138 3.84 -3.25 -46.41
N ILE A 139 3.10 -2.22 -46.03
CA ILE A 139 2.79 -1.95 -44.62
C ILE A 139 1.35 -2.42 -44.36
N PRO A 140 1.09 -3.25 -43.35
CA PRO A 140 -0.26 -3.56 -42.94
C PRO A 140 -0.94 -2.28 -42.41
N PHE A 141 -1.89 -1.75 -43.17
CA PHE A 141 -2.60 -0.49 -42.95
C PHE A 141 -2.00 0.75 -43.67
N LYS A 142 -2.14 0.79 -44.98
CA LYS A 142 -2.39 2.05 -45.70
C LYS A 142 -3.90 2.13 -45.98
N GLY A 143 -4.68 2.57 -44.99
CA GLY A 143 -6.05 2.99 -45.21
C GLY A 143 -6.03 4.33 -45.90
N SER A 144 -6.29 4.35 -47.17
CA SER A 144 -6.63 5.55 -47.96
C SER A 144 -7.96 6.08 -47.44
N LEU A 145 -8.04 7.38 -47.19
CA LEU A 145 -9.29 8.11 -46.97
C LEU A 145 -10.21 7.92 -48.19
N PRO A 146 -11.53 7.75 -48.00
CA PRO A 146 -12.46 7.61 -49.13
C PRO A 146 -12.74 8.98 -49.77
N SER A 147 -12.46 9.11 -51.03
CA SER A 147 -13.05 10.12 -51.89
C SER A 147 -14.30 9.54 -52.57
N GLU A 148 -15.28 10.39 -52.67
CA GLU A 148 -16.65 10.33 -53.15
C GLU A 148 -17.03 9.36 -54.32
N HIS A 149 -18.17 8.66 -54.07
CA HIS A 149 -19.30 8.24 -54.93
C HIS A 149 -19.11 7.75 -56.39
N PRO A 150 -20.01 6.92 -57.00
CA PRO A 150 -21.44 6.68 -56.71
C PRO A 150 -21.99 5.23 -56.94
N HIS A 151 -23.21 5.02 -56.38
CA HIS A 151 -24.29 4.09 -56.73
C HIS A 151 -24.06 2.61 -57.11
N GLY A 152 -24.60 1.72 -56.24
CA GLY A 152 -24.90 0.34 -56.59
C GLY A 152 -25.74 -0.36 -55.52
N ARG A 153 -27.03 -0.60 -55.85
CA ARG A 153 -28.00 -1.33 -55.02
C ARG A 153 -27.60 -2.80 -54.87
N ALA A 154 -27.66 -3.31 -53.61
CA ALA A 154 -27.91 -4.73 -53.40
C ALA A 154 -28.94 -4.88 -52.25
N ARG A 155 -30.04 -5.55 -52.58
CA ARG A 155 -31.12 -5.93 -51.68
C ARG A 155 -30.66 -7.12 -50.79
N VAL A 156 -30.92 -7.06 -49.48
CA VAL A 156 -31.14 -8.25 -48.65
C VAL A 156 -32.31 -7.98 -47.73
N ASN A 157 -33.27 -8.89 -47.75
CA ASN A 157 -34.55 -8.82 -47.03
C ASN A 157 -34.40 -9.07 -45.52
N PRO A 158 -35.37 -8.54 -44.74
CA PRO A 158 -35.29 -8.56 -43.30
C PRO A 158 -35.99 -9.78 -42.67
N VAL A 159 -35.52 -10.20 -41.49
CA VAL A 159 -36.29 -11.04 -40.56
C VAL A 159 -36.80 -10.19 -39.42
N ASN A 160 -38.12 -10.22 -39.28
CA ASN A 160 -38.98 -9.52 -38.36
C ASN A 160 -38.79 -9.95 -36.91
N TRP A 161 -38.76 -9.00 -35.95
CA TRP A 161 -39.34 -9.15 -34.60
C TRP A 161 -39.91 -7.78 -34.20
N LEU A 162 -41.22 -7.77 -34.01
CA LEU A 162 -42.06 -6.77 -33.37
C LEU A 162 -41.68 -6.62 -31.90
N GLN A 163 -41.75 -5.48 -31.20
CA GLN A 163 -42.89 -4.66 -30.87
C GLN A 163 -42.49 -3.37 -30.14
N GLU A 164 -43.14 -2.28 -30.46
CA GLU A 164 -43.68 -1.17 -29.68
C GLU A 164 -42.79 -0.43 -28.66
N GLY A 165 -42.70 0.84 -28.61
CA GLY A 165 -43.42 2.00 -29.11
C GLY A 165 -42.94 3.24 -28.35
N HIS A 166 -42.98 4.33 -28.95
CA HIS A 166 -43.04 5.73 -28.58
C HIS A 166 -42.07 6.62 -29.36
N MET A 167 -42.70 7.29 -30.33
CA MET A 167 -42.10 8.39 -31.09
C MET A 167 -41.95 9.63 -30.20
N THR A 168 -40.78 10.22 -30.20
CA THR A 168 -40.58 11.62 -29.83
C THR A 168 -40.08 12.40 -31.03
N VAL A 169 -40.84 13.38 -31.41
CA VAL A 169 -40.66 14.28 -32.54
C VAL A 169 -39.49 15.23 -32.29
N VAL A 170 -38.48 15.22 -33.11
CA VAL A 170 -37.41 16.23 -33.10
C VAL A 170 -37.79 17.36 -34.04
N ARG A 171 -38.09 18.55 -33.47
CA ARG A 171 -38.28 19.80 -34.20
C ARG A 171 -36.90 20.34 -34.70
N ARG A 172 -36.78 20.54 -36.01
CA ARG A 172 -35.69 21.34 -36.61
C ARG A 172 -35.98 22.83 -36.42
N LEU A 173 -34.97 23.60 -36.02
CA LEU A 173 -34.94 25.05 -36.11
C LEU A 173 -33.88 25.49 -37.13
N PRO A 174 -34.05 26.66 -37.83
CA PRO A 174 -33.42 26.96 -39.10
C PRO A 174 -32.07 27.66 -38.98
N HIS A 175 -31.31 27.57 -40.11
CA HIS A 175 -30.02 28.18 -40.34
C HIS A 175 -30.03 29.73 -40.25
N ALA A 176 -28.94 30.27 -39.72
CA ALA A 176 -28.48 31.62 -40.07
C ALA A 176 -26.98 31.58 -40.39
N ASP A 177 -26.68 32.06 -41.58
CA ASP A 177 -25.35 32.22 -42.15
C ASP A 177 -24.49 33.24 -41.39
N SER A 178 -23.21 33.01 -41.27
CA SER A 178 -22.16 33.85 -41.91
C SER A 178 -20.74 33.55 -41.40
N THR A 179 -19.94 33.16 -42.35
CA THR A 179 -18.53 33.52 -42.65
C THR A 179 -17.45 33.58 -41.57
N ASN A 180 -16.48 32.70 -41.82
CA ASN A 180 -15.04 32.92 -41.82
C ASN A 180 -14.18 32.51 -40.60
N ARG A 181 -13.31 31.60 -40.98
CA ARG A 181 -11.91 31.29 -40.63
C ARG A 181 -11.63 29.99 -39.88
N ARG A 182 -11.05 29.14 -40.71
CA ARG A 182 -10.32 27.89 -40.40
C ARG A 182 -9.58 27.90 -39.06
N ARG A 183 -9.93 26.92 -38.23
CA ARG A 183 -8.97 26.18 -37.43
C ARG A 183 -9.53 24.75 -37.28
N GLU A 184 -8.85 23.77 -37.82
CA GLU A 184 -9.23 22.37 -37.73
C GLU A 184 -9.27 21.96 -36.26
N GLN A 185 -10.46 21.70 -35.75
CA GLN A 185 -10.70 21.04 -34.45
C GLN A 185 -11.27 19.66 -34.73
N PHE A 186 -10.53 18.65 -34.27
CA PHE A 186 -11.02 17.29 -34.14
C PHE A 186 -12.31 17.25 -33.34
N PRO A 187 -13.29 16.35 -33.63
CA PRO A 187 -14.52 16.28 -32.84
C PRO A 187 -14.18 15.80 -31.43
N SER A 188 -14.22 16.72 -30.49
CA SER A 188 -14.19 16.41 -29.07
C SER A 188 -15.51 15.74 -28.73
N HIS A 189 -15.46 14.46 -28.32
CA HIS A 189 -16.51 13.82 -27.56
C HIS A 189 -16.99 14.79 -26.48
N PHE A 190 -18.28 14.93 -26.29
CA PHE A 190 -18.91 15.72 -25.24
C PHE A 190 -18.21 15.41 -23.92
N ARG A 191 -17.32 16.27 -23.48
CA ARG A 191 -16.80 16.31 -22.14
C ARG A 191 -17.91 17.03 -21.35
N GLU A 192 -18.70 16.31 -20.60
CA GLU A 192 -19.46 16.95 -19.51
C GLU A 192 -18.40 17.70 -18.68
N LEU A 193 -18.54 19.02 -18.63
CA LEU A 193 -17.67 19.85 -17.81
C LEU A 193 -17.90 19.42 -16.36
N GLU A 194 -16.85 18.93 -15.72
CA GLU A 194 -16.90 18.66 -14.27
C GLU A 194 -17.40 19.92 -13.56
N PRO A 195 -18.33 19.76 -12.59
CA PRO A 195 -18.80 20.89 -11.82
C PRO A 195 -17.62 21.54 -11.07
N GLU A 196 -17.68 22.85 -10.93
CA GLU A 196 -16.66 23.61 -10.21
C GLU A 196 -16.57 23.21 -8.73
N ASN A 197 -17.73 22.89 -8.12
CA ASN A 197 -17.86 22.41 -6.74
C ASN A 197 -18.36 20.98 -6.71
N PHE A 198 -17.82 20.15 -5.79
CA PHE A 198 -18.17 18.74 -5.61
C PHE A 198 -19.20 18.52 -4.49
N ASN A 199 -20.15 19.47 -4.35
CA ASN A 199 -21.24 19.42 -3.39
C ASN A 199 -22.53 18.76 -3.94
N ASP A 200 -22.37 17.84 -4.87
CA ASP A 200 -23.43 17.10 -5.58
C ASP A 200 -23.57 15.65 -5.07
N ASP A 201 -23.11 15.40 -3.84
CA ASP A 201 -23.24 14.10 -3.16
C ASP A 201 -24.71 13.67 -2.97
N GLU A 202 -24.95 12.36 -3.07
CA GLU A 202 -26.28 11.80 -2.77
C GLU A 202 -26.58 11.92 -1.28
N PRO A 203 -27.82 12.32 -0.89
CA PRO A 203 -28.20 12.50 0.50
C PRO A 203 -28.15 11.16 1.26
N LEU A 204 -27.89 11.23 2.57
CA LEU A 204 -27.95 10.10 3.47
C LEU A 204 -29.39 9.65 3.72
N ASP A 205 -29.58 8.34 4.02
CA ASP A 205 -30.89 7.82 4.42
C ASP A 205 -31.24 8.23 5.85
N LEU A 206 -32.09 9.23 5.99
CA LEU A 206 -32.63 9.66 7.28
C LEU A 206 -33.62 8.65 7.89
N LEU A 207 -34.08 7.65 7.13
CA LEU A 207 -35.11 6.68 7.57
C LEU A 207 -34.56 5.60 8.54
N SER A 208 -33.26 5.51 8.77
CA SER A 208 -32.70 4.56 9.73
C SER A 208 -32.66 5.07 11.18
N GLU A 209 -33.09 6.32 11.46
CA GLU A 209 -33.07 6.87 12.81
C GLU A 209 -34.27 6.38 13.68
N THR A 210 -35.35 5.90 13.07
CA THR A 210 -36.57 5.52 13.80
C THR A 210 -36.57 4.11 14.39
N THR A 211 -35.57 3.29 14.14
CA THR A 211 -35.47 1.91 14.68
C THR A 211 -34.54 1.81 15.91
N ARG A 212 -34.17 2.93 16.52
CA ARG A 212 -33.26 2.96 17.69
C ARG A 212 -33.90 2.58 19.03
N ASN A 213 -35.22 2.35 19.06
CA ASN A 213 -35.90 1.94 20.28
C ASN A 213 -36.23 0.45 20.27
N SER A 214 -35.31 -0.36 20.73
CA SER A 214 -35.50 -1.59 21.50
C SER A 214 -34.34 -2.57 21.23
N GLN A 215 -33.36 -2.53 22.08
CA GLN A 215 -32.75 -3.69 22.72
C GLN A 215 -31.50 -3.21 23.49
N GLN A 216 -31.56 -3.30 24.80
CA GLN A 216 -30.44 -3.17 25.72
C GLN A 216 -29.36 -4.22 25.36
N ASN A 217 -28.52 -3.91 24.37
CA ASN A 217 -27.21 -4.58 24.26
C ASN A 217 -26.26 -3.76 25.11
N CYS A 218 -25.63 -4.37 26.11
CA CYS A 218 -24.50 -3.77 26.82
C CYS A 218 -23.54 -3.19 25.77
N PRO A 219 -23.20 -1.89 25.85
CA PRO A 219 -22.23 -1.31 24.92
C PRO A 219 -20.94 -2.12 25.05
N LYS A 220 -20.46 -2.65 23.94
CA LYS A 220 -19.15 -3.26 23.88
C LYS A 220 -18.14 -2.11 23.96
N ILE A 221 -17.44 -2.05 25.06
CA ILE A 221 -16.53 -0.96 25.42
C ILE A 221 -15.09 -1.40 25.04
N ALA A 222 -14.27 -0.46 24.60
CA ALA A 222 -12.85 -0.69 24.38
C ALA A 222 -12.18 -1.05 25.72
N GLU A 223 -11.13 -1.87 25.67
CA GLU A 223 -10.38 -2.32 26.83
C GLU A 223 -9.03 -1.62 26.91
N VAL A 224 -8.63 -1.19 28.12
CA VAL A 224 -7.30 -0.66 28.41
C VAL A 224 -6.66 -1.54 29.46
N LYS A 225 -5.45 -2.04 29.19
CA LYS A 225 -4.59 -2.77 30.12
C LYS A 225 -3.25 -2.08 30.24
N THR A 226 -2.62 -2.25 31.38
CA THR A 226 -1.28 -1.69 31.61
C THR A 226 -0.37 -2.77 32.19
N TYR A 227 0.88 -2.79 31.71
CA TYR A 227 1.89 -3.75 32.13
C TYR A 227 3.16 -2.98 32.52
N PRO A 228 3.54 -2.90 33.80
CA PRO A 228 4.84 -2.39 34.18
C PRO A 228 5.93 -3.40 33.84
N GLU A 229 7.12 -2.92 33.50
CA GLU A 229 8.27 -3.75 33.15
C GLU A 229 8.61 -4.76 34.23
N PHE A 230 8.53 -4.33 35.52
CA PHE A 230 8.66 -5.17 36.68
C PHE A 230 7.52 -4.89 37.67
N SER A 231 7.15 -5.88 38.45
CA SER A 231 6.10 -5.74 39.48
C SER A 231 6.56 -5.02 40.77
N ALA A 232 7.86 -4.91 40.98
CA ALA A 232 8.46 -4.26 42.13
C ALA A 232 9.76 -3.53 41.81
N ILE A 233 10.07 -2.47 42.55
CA ILE A 233 11.34 -1.75 42.52
C ILE A 233 11.83 -1.60 43.95
N SER A 234 13.11 -1.88 44.25
CA SER A 234 13.65 -1.73 45.63
C SER A 234 13.43 -0.30 46.15
N GLN A 235 13.21 -0.18 47.47
CA GLN A 235 13.00 1.13 48.14
C GLN A 235 14.13 2.12 47.87
N SER A 236 15.37 1.64 47.83
CA SER A 236 16.57 2.47 47.62
C SER A 236 16.89 2.75 46.18
N ALA A 237 16.21 2.11 45.25
CA ALA A 237 16.53 2.25 43.82
C ALA A 237 15.85 3.48 43.22
N LEU A 238 16.67 4.28 42.50
CA LEU A 238 16.24 5.25 41.51
C LEU A 238 16.34 4.55 40.16
N VAL A 239 15.25 4.52 39.40
CA VAL A 239 15.22 3.85 38.11
C VAL A 239 14.87 4.87 37.01
N GLU A 240 15.78 5.05 36.06
CA GLU A 240 15.56 5.87 34.88
C GLU A 240 14.99 5.02 33.75
N ASN A 241 14.09 5.60 32.95
CA ASN A 241 13.47 4.96 31.79
C ASN A 241 12.75 3.63 32.11
N PHE A 242 12.14 3.54 33.28
CA PHE A 242 11.28 2.40 33.60
C PHE A 242 10.10 2.32 32.66
N ALA A 243 9.93 1.18 32.00
CA ALA A 243 8.92 1.03 30.95
C ALA A 243 7.56 0.59 31.52
N VAL A 244 6.52 1.22 31.02
CA VAL A 244 5.12 0.79 31.22
C VAL A 244 4.46 0.67 29.87
N LEU A 245 3.94 -0.51 29.55
CA LEU A 245 3.14 -0.74 28.34
C LEU A 245 1.67 -0.37 28.62
N VAL A 246 1.10 0.44 27.76
CA VAL A 246 -0.34 0.70 27.69
C VAL A 246 -0.90 -0.02 26.48
N HIS A 247 -1.72 -1.03 26.70
CA HIS A 247 -2.37 -1.87 25.71
C HIS A 247 -3.83 -1.47 25.57
N LEU A 248 -4.22 -1.13 24.35
CA LEU A 248 -5.59 -0.81 23.95
C LEU A 248 -6.15 -1.93 23.08
N LYS A 249 -7.41 -2.30 23.31
CA LYS A 249 -8.15 -3.24 22.45
C LYS A 249 -9.52 -2.69 22.12
N ALA A 250 -9.79 -2.58 20.83
CA ALA A 250 -11.09 -2.18 20.32
C ALA A 250 -12.16 -3.26 20.56
N PRO A 251 -13.44 -2.89 20.71
CA PRO A 251 -14.51 -3.86 20.89
C PRO A 251 -14.70 -4.75 19.66
N HIS A 252 -15.24 -5.95 19.88
CA HIS A 252 -15.56 -6.89 18.79
C HIS A 252 -16.68 -6.38 17.88
N ALA A 253 -16.62 -6.68 16.58
CA ALA A 253 -17.73 -6.44 15.67
C ALA A 253 -18.99 -7.21 16.13
N SER A 254 -20.16 -6.54 16.12
CA SER A 254 -21.42 -7.20 16.46
C SER A 254 -21.87 -8.11 15.32
N MET A 255 -21.32 -9.32 15.25
CA MET A 255 -21.84 -10.37 14.38
C MET A 255 -23.10 -10.95 15.04
N ARG A 256 -24.30 -10.58 14.56
CA ARG A 256 -25.51 -11.31 14.93
C ARG A 256 -25.46 -12.69 14.27
N GLN A 257 -25.07 -13.70 15.06
CA GLN A 257 -25.32 -15.09 14.72
C GLN A 257 -26.84 -15.31 14.85
N ASN A 258 -27.54 -15.40 13.74
CA ASN A 258 -28.88 -15.95 13.71
C ASN A 258 -28.74 -17.47 13.87
N PRO A 259 -29.18 -18.10 14.98
CA PRO A 259 -29.14 -19.55 15.14
C PRO A 259 -30.36 -20.19 14.47
N SER A 260 -30.72 -19.81 13.25
CA SER A 260 -31.81 -20.45 12.52
C SER A 260 -31.24 -21.23 11.34
N ARG A 261 -31.21 -22.56 11.53
CA ARG A 261 -30.99 -23.55 10.48
C ARG A 261 -32.06 -23.38 9.39
N ASN A 262 -31.76 -22.61 8.32
CA ASN A 262 -32.37 -22.84 7.02
C ASN A 262 -31.31 -22.52 5.96
N HIS A 263 -30.82 -23.57 5.33
CA HIS A 263 -29.97 -23.53 4.14
C HIS A 263 -30.79 -22.88 3.01
N ASN A 264 -30.34 -21.77 2.50
CA ASN A 264 -30.63 -21.05 1.26
C ASN A 264 -31.06 -19.59 1.49
N VAL A 265 -30.16 -18.75 1.98
CA VAL A 265 -30.16 -17.32 1.63
C VAL A 265 -28.70 -16.85 1.75
N SER A 266 -28.20 -16.20 0.70
CA SER A 266 -26.91 -15.52 0.66
C SER A 266 -26.72 -14.67 1.91
N SER A 267 -25.71 -15.00 2.75
CA SER A 267 -25.38 -14.29 3.98
C SER A 267 -24.83 -12.91 3.63
N THR A 268 -25.72 -11.96 3.35
CA THR A 268 -25.38 -10.55 3.47
C THR A 268 -25.16 -10.27 4.96
N VAL A 269 -23.94 -9.89 5.33
CA VAL A 269 -23.63 -9.31 6.65
C VAL A 269 -24.72 -8.29 6.94
N SER A 270 -25.39 -8.40 8.08
CA SER A 270 -26.48 -7.52 8.45
C SER A 270 -25.99 -6.08 8.47
N GLN A 271 -26.27 -5.31 7.43
CA GLN A 271 -25.71 -3.99 7.15
C GLN A 271 -26.16 -2.91 8.15
N ASN A 272 -27.13 -3.23 9.03
CA ASN A 272 -27.70 -2.28 9.98
C ASN A 272 -26.94 -2.17 11.32
N SER A 273 -25.78 -2.84 11.46
CA SER A 273 -25.06 -2.88 12.76
C SER A 273 -23.66 -2.26 12.72
N ARG A 274 -23.25 -1.65 11.60
CA ARG A 274 -21.95 -0.99 11.47
C ARG A 274 -22.09 0.46 11.02
N ALA A 275 -21.05 1.24 11.28
CA ALA A 275 -20.96 2.61 10.78
C ALA A 275 -20.87 2.63 9.24
N PRO A 276 -21.65 3.48 8.56
CA PRO A 276 -21.53 3.68 7.12
C PRO A 276 -20.31 4.52 6.76
N ILE A 277 -19.78 4.30 5.53
CA ILE A 277 -18.56 4.95 5.04
C ILE A 277 -18.80 5.81 3.81
N ASP A 278 -18.09 6.95 3.73
CA ASP A 278 -17.82 7.70 2.51
C ASP A 278 -16.46 7.32 1.98
N LEU A 279 -16.43 6.52 0.93
CA LEU A 279 -15.21 6.03 0.31
C LEU A 279 -14.91 6.78 -0.99
N VAL A 280 -13.70 7.28 -1.14
CA VAL A 280 -13.20 7.80 -2.41
C VAL A 280 -12.05 6.93 -2.89
N THR A 281 -12.12 6.44 -4.13
CA THR A 281 -11.00 5.72 -4.74
C THR A 281 -10.36 6.57 -5.82
N VAL A 282 -9.02 6.69 -5.77
CA VAL A 282 -8.18 7.46 -6.69
C VAL A 282 -7.30 6.46 -7.43
N LEU A 283 -7.66 6.21 -8.69
CA LEU A 283 -7.17 5.09 -9.48
C LEU A 283 -6.31 5.55 -10.64
N ASP A 284 -5.10 5.03 -10.71
CA ASP A 284 -4.20 5.23 -11.83
C ASP A 284 -4.73 4.52 -13.08
N VAL A 285 -4.87 5.27 -14.17
CA VAL A 285 -5.19 4.78 -15.50
C VAL A 285 -4.17 5.27 -16.54
N SER A 286 -2.93 5.50 -16.10
CA SER A 286 -1.80 5.85 -16.96
C SER A 286 -1.48 4.74 -17.98
N GLY A 287 -0.57 5.03 -18.90
CA GLY A 287 -0.20 4.08 -19.95
C GLY A 287 0.43 2.79 -19.42
N SER A 288 1.13 2.82 -18.30
CA SER A 288 1.74 1.66 -17.62
C SER A 288 0.71 0.66 -17.09
N MET A 289 -0.49 1.14 -16.73
CA MET A 289 -1.61 0.31 -16.29
C MET A 289 -2.26 -0.52 -17.42
N ALA A 290 -1.78 -0.43 -18.67
CA ALA A 290 -2.40 -1.13 -19.78
C ALA A 290 -2.37 -2.66 -19.62
N GLY A 291 -3.41 -3.34 -20.13
CA GLY A 291 -3.46 -4.81 -20.19
C GLY A 291 -4.00 -5.45 -18.92
N THR A 292 -3.23 -6.40 -18.35
CA THR A 292 -3.62 -7.20 -17.18
C THR A 292 -3.80 -6.36 -15.93
N LYS A 293 -2.94 -5.37 -15.68
CA LYS A 293 -2.99 -4.48 -14.54
C LYS A 293 -4.35 -3.77 -14.42
N LEU A 294 -4.81 -3.12 -15.49
CA LEU A 294 -6.10 -2.43 -15.50
C LEU A 294 -7.28 -3.42 -15.35
N ALA A 295 -7.18 -4.61 -15.94
CA ALA A 295 -8.22 -5.63 -15.81
C ALA A 295 -8.36 -6.13 -14.36
N LEU A 296 -7.23 -6.35 -13.67
CA LEU A 296 -7.21 -6.76 -12.26
C LEU A 296 -7.64 -5.64 -11.32
N LEU A 297 -7.27 -4.38 -11.62
CA LEU A 297 -7.78 -3.21 -10.90
C LEU A 297 -9.32 -3.13 -11.00
N LYS A 298 -9.89 -3.28 -12.20
CA LYS A 298 -11.35 -3.31 -12.38
C LYS A 298 -12.02 -4.42 -11.58
N ARG A 299 -11.37 -5.59 -11.54
CA ARG A 299 -11.86 -6.73 -10.75
C ARG A 299 -11.80 -6.44 -9.24
N ALA A 300 -10.71 -5.87 -8.73
CA ALA A 300 -10.57 -5.46 -7.34
C ALA A 300 -11.62 -4.40 -6.97
N MET A 301 -11.84 -3.41 -7.83
CA MET A 301 -12.91 -2.41 -7.65
C MET A 301 -14.30 -3.03 -7.69
N SER A 302 -14.52 -4.03 -8.53
CA SER A 302 -15.80 -4.77 -8.54
C SER A 302 -16.05 -5.48 -7.21
N PHE A 303 -15.01 -6.06 -6.60
CA PHE A 303 -15.09 -6.63 -5.26
C PHE A 303 -15.44 -5.58 -4.21
N VAL A 304 -14.77 -4.41 -4.22
CA VAL A 304 -15.07 -3.30 -3.30
C VAL A 304 -16.54 -2.88 -3.44
N ILE A 305 -17.01 -2.57 -4.65
CA ILE A 305 -18.38 -2.12 -4.93
C ILE A 305 -19.42 -3.13 -4.44
N GLN A 306 -19.17 -4.44 -4.60
CA GLN A 306 -20.10 -5.48 -4.15
C GLN A 306 -20.16 -5.64 -2.63
N ASN A 307 -19.16 -5.20 -1.89
CA ASN A 307 -19.09 -5.27 -0.44
C ASN A 307 -19.58 -4.00 0.27
N LEU A 308 -19.76 -2.89 -0.45
CA LEU A 308 -20.39 -1.69 0.08
C LEU A 308 -21.90 -1.85 0.14
N GLY A 309 -22.52 -1.32 1.19
CA GLY A 309 -23.96 -1.37 1.43
C GLY A 309 -24.72 -0.12 0.96
N PRO A 310 -26.06 -0.13 1.02
CA PRO A 310 -26.89 0.97 0.56
C PRO A 310 -26.71 2.28 1.34
N SER A 311 -26.22 2.22 2.57
CA SER A 311 -25.89 3.40 3.38
C SER A 311 -24.47 3.91 3.13
N ASP A 312 -23.60 3.11 2.50
CA ASP A 312 -22.26 3.54 2.12
C ASP A 312 -22.32 4.35 0.83
N ARG A 313 -21.41 5.33 0.71
CA ARG A 313 -21.27 6.10 -0.52
C ARG A 313 -19.87 5.90 -1.12
N LEU A 314 -19.79 5.88 -2.44
CA LEU A 314 -18.56 5.74 -3.20
C LEU A 314 -18.43 6.85 -4.23
N SER A 315 -17.25 7.44 -4.38
CA SER A 315 -16.85 8.22 -5.56
C SER A 315 -15.56 7.64 -6.13
N VAL A 316 -15.40 7.70 -7.44
CA VAL A 316 -14.19 7.21 -8.13
C VAL A 316 -13.57 8.34 -8.92
N ILE A 317 -12.32 8.62 -8.63
CA ILE A 317 -11.44 9.50 -9.39
C ILE A 317 -10.51 8.62 -10.21
N ALA A 318 -10.44 8.84 -11.51
CA ALA A 318 -9.44 8.23 -12.38
C ALA A 318 -8.42 9.30 -12.78
N PHE A 319 -7.15 9.00 -12.69
CA PHE A 319 -6.10 9.92 -13.08
C PHE A 319 -5.09 9.29 -14.03
N SER A 320 -4.56 10.13 -14.91
CA SER A 320 -3.42 9.87 -15.78
C SER A 320 -2.64 11.18 -15.95
N SER A 321 -2.50 11.73 -17.14
CA SER A 321 -1.97 13.11 -17.35
C SER A 321 -2.85 14.19 -16.72
N ALA A 322 -4.13 13.91 -16.53
CA ALA A 322 -5.11 14.73 -15.82
C ALA A 322 -6.05 13.83 -15.04
N ALA A 323 -6.57 14.33 -13.94
CA ALA A 323 -7.54 13.62 -13.13
C ALA A 323 -8.98 13.97 -13.52
N ARG A 324 -9.89 13.00 -13.40
CA ARG A 324 -11.33 13.18 -13.61
C ARG A 324 -12.15 12.41 -12.59
N ARG A 325 -13.23 12.99 -12.13
CA ARG A 325 -14.24 12.30 -11.32
C ARG A 325 -15.17 11.51 -12.24
N LEU A 326 -15.24 10.18 -12.07
CA LEU A 326 -16.15 9.34 -12.87
C LEU A 326 -17.61 9.55 -12.51
N PHE A 327 -17.89 9.70 -11.21
CA PHE A 327 -19.22 10.00 -10.66
C PHE A 327 -19.07 10.65 -9.26
N HIS A 328 -20.10 11.39 -8.86
CA HIS A 328 -20.20 12.03 -7.56
C HIS A 328 -20.24 11.00 -6.42
N LEU A 329 -20.17 11.45 -5.16
CA LEU A 329 -20.27 10.58 -3.99
C LEU A 329 -21.69 9.98 -3.93
N ARG A 330 -21.81 8.71 -4.35
CA ARG A 330 -23.05 8.00 -4.64
C ARG A 330 -23.29 6.87 -3.67
N ARG A 331 -24.54 6.67 -3.24
CA ARG A 331 -24.95 5.55 -2.41
C ARG A 331 -24.83 4.23 -3.15
N MET A 332 -24.35 3.20 -2.44
CA MET A 332 -24.16 1.86 -3.00
C MET A 332 -25.43 0.99 -2.86
N SER A 333 -26.59 1.55 -3.23
CA SER A 333 -27.80 0.80 -3.52
C SER A 333 -27.59 -0.14 -4.72
N ASP A 334 -28.56 -1.02 -5.04
CA ASP A 334 -28.42 -1.93 -6.18
C ASP A 334 -28.20 -1.18 -7.50
N SER A 335 -28.93 -0.08 -7.72
CA SER A 335 -28.75 0.79 -8.89
C SER A 335 -27.37 1.53 -8.84
N GLY A 336 -26.99 2.04 -7.68
CA GLY A 336 -25.70 2.71 -7.49
C GLY A 336 -24.53 1.78 -7.75
N ARG A 337 -24.56 0.55 -7.23
CA ARG A 337 -23.54 -0.48 -7.52
C ARG A 337 -23.45 -0.81 -9.02
N GLN A 338 -24.59 -0.98 -9.69
CA GLN A 338 -24.63 -1.26 -11.13
C GLN A 338 -23.99 -0.12 -11.95
N GLN A 339 -24.32 1.12 -11.65
CA GLN A 339 -23.76 2.29 -12.33
C GLN A 339 -22.28 2.47 -12.03
N ALA A 340 -21.84 2.24 -10.78
CA ALA A 340 -20.44 2.27 -10.40
C ALA A 340 -19.62 1.19 -11.13
N LEU A 341 -20.13 -0.05 -11.23
CA LEU A 341 -19.53 -1.12 -12.01
C LEU A 341 -19.40 -0.77 -13.48
N GLN A 342 -20.44 -0.18 -14.07
CA GLN A 342 -20.41 0.27 -15.46
C GLN A 342 -19.33 1.34 -15.68
N ALA A 343 -19.25 2.34 -14.79
CA ALA A 343 -18.24 3.41 -14.85
C ALA A 343 -16.81 2.86 -14.72
N VAL A 344 -16.56 1.99 -13.76
CA VAL A 344 -15.23 1.35 -13.57
C VAL A 344 -14.86 0.48 -14.77
N ASN A 345 -15.80 -0.29 -15.33
CA ASN A 345 -15.53 -1.12 -16.50
C ASN A 345 -15.25 -0.30 -17.76
N SER A 346 -15.70 0.96 -17.83
CA SER A 346 -15.42 1.87 -18.95
C SER A 346 -14.00 2.47 -18.92
N LEU A 347 -13.24 2.29 -17.84
CA LEU A 347 -11.87 2.82 -17.73
C LEU A 347 -10.97 2.31 -18.85
N VAL A 348 -10.16 3.21 -19.39
CA VAL A 348 -9.15 2.92 -20.42
C VAL A 348 -7.84 3.57 -19.99
N SER A 349 -6.74 2.83 -20.09
CA SER A 349 -5.40 3.33 -19.75
C SER A 349 -4.82 4.20 -20.88
N SER A 350 -4.28 5.37 -20.52
CA SER A 350 -3.58 6.27 -21.43
C SER A 350 -2.89 7.41 -20.72
N GLY A 351 -1.85 7.96 -21.31
CA GLY A 351 -1.16 9.17 -20.82
C GLY A 351 -0.11 8.90 -19.74
N GLY A 352 0.33 9.95 -19.08
CA GLY A 352 1.29 9.93 -17.98
C GLY A 352 0.62 9.74 -16.61
N THR A 353 1.31 10.08 -15.52
CA THR A 353 0.90 9.84 -14.13
C THR A 353 0.97 11.14 -13.34
N ASN A 354 -0.19 11.69 -12.91
CA ASN A 354 -0.33 12.92 -12.12
C ASN A 354 -1.02 12.58 -10.79
N ILE A 355 -0.25 12.06 -9.85
CA ILE A 355 -0.74 11.59 -8.53
C ILE A 355 -1.32 12.77 -7.74
N ALA A 356 -0.63 13.92 -7.77
CA ALA A 356 -1.01 15.10 -7.01
C ALA A 356 -2.41 15.63 -7.42
N GLU A 357 -2.71 15.67 -8.71
CA GLU A 357 -4.03 16.11 -9.18
C GLU A 357 -5.12 15.09 -8.82
N GLY A 358 -4.82 13.78 -8.96
CA GLY A 358 -5.72 12.71 -8.57
C GLY A 358 -6.09 12.80 -7.10
N LEU A 359 -5.09 12.91 -6.22
CA LEU A 359 -5.29 13.00 -4.78
C LEU A 359 -6.03 14.30 -4.39
N ARG A 360 -5.67 15.45 -4.99
CA ARG A 360 -6.35 16.73 -4.73
C ARG A 360 -7.83 16.66 -5.05
N LYS A 361 -8.21 16.04 -6.18
CA LYS A 361 -9.63 15.81 -6.52
C LYS A 361 -10.32 14.86 -5.56
N GLY A 362 -9.64 13.79 -5.13
CA GLY A 362 -10.18 12.86 -4.14
C GLY A 362 -10.47 13.53 -2.80
N VAL A 363 -9.54 14.34 -2.30
CA VAL A 363 -9.72 15.12 -1.07
C VAL A 363 -10.84 16.14 -1.22
N LYS A 364 -10.92 16.83 -2.35
CA LYS A 364 -11.99 17.79 -2.65
C LYS A 364 -13.39 17.17 -2.56
N VAL A 365 -13.57 15.92 -2.99
CA VAL A 365 -14.87 15.21 -2.85
C VAL A 365 -15.27 15.06 -1.38
N ILE A 366 -14.30 14.76 -0.49
CA ILE A 366 -14.58 14.61 0.95
C ILE A 366 -14.84 15.96 1.61
N GLU A 367 -14.10 17.00 1.23
CA GLU A 367 -14.20 18.34 1.87
C GLU A 367 -15.48 19.07 1.49
N GLU A 368 -15.92 18.96 0.24
CA GLU A 368 -17.07 19.72 -0.27
C GLU A 368 -18.41 18.97 -0.18
N ARG A 369 -18.43 17.73 0.36
CA ARG A 369 -19.68 16.99 0.58
C ARG A 369 -20.62 17.72 1.56
N LYS A 370 -21.92 17.69 1.31
CA LYS A 370 -22.94 18.33 2.13
C LYS A 370 -23.24 17.59 3.42
N GLU A 371 -23.28 16.27 3.33
CA GLU A 371 -23.56 15.38 4.45
C GLU A 371 -22.40 14.41 4.66
N ASN A 372 -22.18 13.99 5.90
CA ASN A 372 -21.03 13.19 6.28
C ASN A 372 -21.46 11.87 6.89
N ASN A 373 -21.07 10.76 6.26
CA ASN A 373 -21.00 9.48 6.97
C ASN A 373 -19.92 9.56 8.06
N PRO A 374 -20.09 8.84 9.19
CA PRO A 374 -19.13 8.90 10.29
C PRO A 374 -17.72 8.47 9.86
N VAL A 375 -17.60 7.45 9.02
CA VAL A 375 -16.32 6.98 8.52
C VAL A 375 -16.05 7.59 7.15
N CYS A 376 -14.83 8.08 6.91
CA CYS A 376 -14.40 8.48 5.58
C CYS A 376 -12.96 8.04 5.32
N SER A 377 -12.64 7.69 4.05
CA SER A 377 -11.28 7.29 3.67
C SER A 377 -11.07 7.42 2.16
N ILE A 378 -9.79 7.53 1.78
CA ILE A 378 -9.34 7.50 0.39
C ILE A 378 -8.49 6.25 0.17
N ILE A 379 -8.75 5.51 -0.92
CA ILE A 379 -7.86 4.46 -1.44
C ILE A 379 -7.18 5.02 -2.68
N LEU A 380 -5.86 5.10 -2.64
CA LEU A 380 -5.01 5.55 -3.75
C LEU A 380 -4.23 4.37 -4.31
N LEU A 381 -4.30 4.12 -5.62
CA LEU A 381 -3.48 3.12 -6.29
C LEU A 381 -2.72 3.74 -7.46
N SER A 382 -1.40 3.47 -7.54
CA SER A 382 -0.56 3.82 -8.69
C SER A 382 0.53 2.77 -8.94
N ASP A 383 0.89 2.58 -10.22
CA ASP A 383 1.99 1.72 -10.67
C ASP A 383 3.18 2.49 -11.24
N GLY A 384 3.16 3.83 -11.15
CA GLY A 384 4.17 4.71 -11.73
C GLY A 384 4.64 5.82 -10.80
N GLN A 385 5.60 6.58 -11.31
CA GLN A 385 6.12 7.77 -10.66
C GLN A 385 5.32 9.00 -11.10
N ASP A 386 5.17 9.98 -10.21
CA ASP A 386 4.56 11.26 -10.60
C ASP A 386 5.44 11.97 -11.64
N THR A 387 4.87 12.22 -12.82
CA THR A 387 5.58 12.82 -13.96
C THR A 387 5.27 14.30 -14.16
N TYR A 388 4.43 14.89 -13.29
CA TYR A 388 3.93 16.25 -13.44
C TYR A 388 4.33 17.20 -12.32
N THR A 389 4.43 16.71 -11.10
CA THR A 389 4.71 17.55 -9.93
C THR A 389 6.19 17.88 -9.79
N PHE A 390 7.05 16.91 -10.14
CA PHE A 390 8.49 17.06 -10.06
C PHE A 390 9.06 17.53 -11.40
N SER A 391 9.74 18.68 -11.39
CA SER A 391 10.40 19.20 -12.58
C SER A 391 11.57 18.28 -12.95
N SER A 392 11.64 17.87 -14.23
CA SER A 392 12.62 16.93 -14.80
C SER A 392 14.09 17.37 -14.75
N SER A 393 14.44 18.39 -13.97
CA SER A 393 15.80 18.99 -13.96
C SER A 393 16.83 18.23 -13.13
N ALA A 394 16.45 17.21 -12.37
CA ALA A 394 17.37 16.43 -11.57
C ALA A 394 17.55 15.03 -12.18
N THR A 395 18.45 14.90 -13.12
CA THR A 395 18.94 13.61 -13.62
C THR A 395 19.48 12.77 -12.45
N GLY A 396 18.70 11.78 -11.99
CA GLY A 396 19.18 10.72 -11.11
C GLY A 396 19.29 11.01 -9.61
N ALA A 397 18.88 12.20 -9.14
CA ALA A 397 18.82 12.47 -7.70
C ALA A 397 17.44 12.06 -7.16
N GLN A 398 17.43 11.26 -6.08
CA GLN A 398 16.20 10.95 -5.34
C GLN A 398 15.62 12.24 -4.78
N HIS A 399 14.29 12.41 -4.96
CA HIS A 399 13.57 13.53 -4.38
C HIS A 399 13.66 13.49 -2.85
N SER A 400 13.87 14.63 -2.23
CA SER A 400 13.90 14.72 -0.77
C SER A 400 12.50 14.50 -0.19
N GLN A 401 12.40 14.03 1.04
CA GLN A 401 11.12 13.87 1.74
C GLN A 401 10.30 15.19 1.78
N LEU A 402 11.00 16.34 1.72
CA LEU A 402 10.35 17.65 1.63
C LEU A 402 9.64 17.86 0.29
N GLU A 403 10.20 17.36 -0.79
CA GLU A 403 9.60 17.47 -2.12
C GLU A 403 8.34 16.60 -2.23
N TYR A 404 8.34 15.41 -1.67
CA TYR A 404 7.15 14.55 -1.63
C TYR A 404 5.97 15.13 -0.85
N LYS A 405 6.19 16.06 0.09
CA LYS A 405 5.10 16.80 0.75
C LYS A 405 4.27 17.63 -0.21
N SER A 406 4.83 18.04 -1.36
CA SER A 406 4.10 18.78 -2.37
C SER A 406 2.99 17.97 -3.06
N LEU A 407 3.07 16.64 -3.01
CA LEU A 407 2.02 15.74 -3.48
C LEU A 407 0.81 15.72 -2.54
N VAL A 408 1.03 16.00 -1.25
CA VAL A 408 -0.02 15.94 -0.23
C VAL A 408 -0.82 17.25 -0.24
N PRO A 409 -2.15 17.19 -0.41
CA PRO A 409 -2.99 18.38 -0.35
C PRO A 409 -2.81 19.17 0.94
N PRO A 410 -2.84 20.52 0.88
CA PRO A 410 -2.62 21.38 2.04
C PRO A 410 -3.58 21.15 3.20
N SER A 411 -4.80 20.73 2.92
CA SER A 411 -5.81 20.40 3.92
C SER A 411 -5.40 19.21 4.80
N ILE A 412 -4.87 18.15 4.21
CA ILE A 412 -4.32 17.01 4.96
C ILE A 412 -3.16 17.48 5.85
N LEU A 413 -2.26 18.30 5.32
CA LEU A 413 -1.13 18.87 6.08
C LEU A 413 -1.57 19.81 7.20
N SER A 414 -2.73 20.46 7.06
CA SER A 414 -3.26 21.43 8.05
C SER A 414 -4.01 20.78 9.21
N GLY A 415 -4.22 19.46 9.17
CA GLY A 415 -4.79 18.70 10.29
C GLY A 415 -6.18 18.11 10.06
N THR A 416 -6.73 18.21 8.83
CA THR A 416 -7.93 17.46 8.47
C THR A 416 -7.53 15.97 8.35
N THR A 417 -8.08 15.13 9.21
CA THR A 417 -7.79 13.69 9.21
C THR A 417 -8.64 12.98 8.16
N ILE A 418 -8.12 12.90 6.93
CA ILE A 418 -8.69 12.08 5.86
C ILE A 418 -7.65 10.98 5.58
N PRO A 419 -7.82 9.75 6.10
CA PRO A 419 -6.85 8.68 5.89
C PRO A 419 -6.75 8.30 4.41
N VAL A 420 -5.53 8.25 3.87
CA VAL A 420 -5.24 7.79 2.51
C VAL A 420 -4.49 6.47 2.59
N HIS A 421 -5.17 5.38 2.25
CA HIS A 421 -4.53 4.07 2.11
C HIS A 421 -3.94 3.96 0.72
N ALA A 422 -2.60 4.04 0.64
CA ALA A 422 -1.87 4.05 -0.62
C ALA A 422 -1.40 2.63 -0.99
N PHE A 423 -1.61 2.27 -2.25
CA PHE A 423 -1.21 0.98 -2.83
C PHE A 423 -0.23 1.21 -3.97
N GLY A 424 1.04 0.89 -3.74
CA GLY A 424 2.08 0.89 -4.77
C GLY A 424 2.13 -0.45 -5.48
N PHE A 425 2.11 -0.44 -6.80
CA PHE A 425 1.94 -1.63 -7.61
C PHE A 425 3.08 -1.85 -8.59
N GLY A 426 3.71 -3.05 -8.54
CA GLY A 426 4.86 -3.41 -9.38
C GLY A 426 6.16 -2.71 -8.96
N ALA A 427 7.23 -2.92 -9.73
CA ALA A 427 8.58 -2.41 -9.41
C ALA A 427 8.77 -0.91 -9.73
N ASP A 428 7.94 -0.35 -10.60
CA ASP A 428 8.15 1.00 -11.17
C ASP A 428 7.45 2.13 -10.41
N HIS A 429 6.63 1.80 -9.39
CA HIS A 429 5.91 2.81 -8.61
C HIS A 429 6.84 3.60 -7.69
N ASP A 430 6.46 4.84 -7.38
CA ASP A 430 7.16 5.66 -6.40
C ASP A 430 6.75 5.32 -4.96
N SER A 431 7.44 4.34 -4.38
CA SER A 431 7.17 3.87 -3.01
C SER A 431 7.37 4.95 -1.96
N ALA A 432 8.31 5.89 -2.17
CA ALA A 432 8.56 6.98 -1.23
C ALA A 432 7.41 8.02 -1.26
N ALA A 433 6.91 8.34 -2.44
CA ALA A 433 5.72 9.20 -2.60
C ALA A 433 4.50 8.58 -1.93
N MET A 434 4.21 7.31 -2.21
CA MET A 434 3.06 6.59 -1.67
C MET A 434 3.12 6.46 -0.14
N HIS A 435 4.29 6.13 0.40
CA HIS A 435 4.50 6.09 1.84
C HIS A 435 4.33 7.47 2.48
N THR A 436 4.89 8.52 1.86
CA THR A 436 4.77 9.89 2.39
C THR A 436 3.31 10.36 2.42
N ILE A 437 2.53 10.09 1.37
CA ILE A 437 1.10 10.43 1.31
C ILE A 437 0.33 9.73 2.43
N SER A 438 0.54 8.43 2.61
CA SER A 438 -0.14 7.65 3.65
C SER A 438 0.25 8.11 5.06
N GLU A 439 1.53 8.35 5.31
CA GLU A 439 2.06 8.76 6.60
C GLU A 439 1.47 10.11 7.07
N PHE A 440 1.43 11.11 6.18
CA PHE A 440 0.88 12.42 6.52
C PHE A 440 -0.63 12.45 6.69
N SER A 441 -1.34 11.51 6.07
CA SER A 441 -2.80 11.43 6.13
C SER A 441 -3.35 10.53 7.25
N GLY A 442 -2.50 9.77 7.94
CA GLY A 442 -2.92 8.79 8.94
C GLY A 442 -3.43 7.48 8.34
N GLY A 443 -3.15 7.23 7.06
CA GLY A 443 -3.43 5.97 6.39
C GLY A 443 -2.23 5.02 6.38
N THR A 444 -2.28 3.97 5.55
CA THR A 444 -1.22 2.95 5.44
C THR A 444 -0.69 2.84 4.02
N PHE A 445 0.58 2.48 3.88
CA PHE A 445 1.18 2.13 2.60
C PHE A 445 1.28 0.62 2.44
N SER A 446 0.74 0.09 1.35
CA SER A 446 0.83 -1.31 0.95
C SER A 446 1.61 -1.45 -0.35
N PHE A 447 2.51 -2.43 -0.41
CA PHE A 447 3.26 -2.79 -1.59
C PHE A 447 2.73 -4.09 -2.20
N ILE A 448 2.32 -4.03 -3.46
CA ILE A 448 1.79 -5.15 -4.25
C ILE A 448 2.81 -5.49 -5.34
N GLU A 449 3.54 -6.58 -5.16
CA GLU A 449 4.55 -7.03 -6.13
C GLU A 449 3.92 -7.78 -7.30
N SER A 450 3.00 -8.71 -7.02
CA SER A 450 2.28 -9.49 -8.02
C SER A 450 0.89 -8.93 -8.32
N GLU A 451 0.54 -8.88 -9.60
CA GLU A 451 -0.78 -8.40 -10.06
C GLU A 451 -1.96 -9.20 -9.47
N VAL A 452 -1.74 -10.48 -9.15
CA VAL A 452 -2.80 -11.39 -8.70
C VAL A 452 -3.36 -11.01 -7.33
N VAL A 453 -2.54 -10.41 -6.46
CA VAL A 453 -2.92 -10.10 -5.07
C VAL A 453 -3.56 -8.71 -4.89
N ILE A 454 -3.76 -7.91 -5.95
CA ILE A 454 -4.43 -6.58 -5.86
C ILE A 454 -5.80 -6.68 -5.17
N GLN A 455 -6.60 -7.68 -5.57
CA GLN A 455 -7.94 -7.86 -5.01
C GLN A 455 -7.89 -8.22 -3.52
N ASP A 456 -6.93 -9.04 -3.11
CA ASP A 456 -6.74 -9.46 -1.72
C ASP A 456 -6.26 -8.30 -0.84
N ALA A 457 -5.35 -7.48 -1.35
CA ALA A 457 -4.91 -6.26 -0.66
C ALA A 457 -6.07 -5.26 -0.45
N PHE A 458 -6.92 -5.08 -1.46
CA PHE A 458 -8.12 -4.25 -1.34
C PHE A 458 -9.15 -4.86 -0.38
N ALA A 459 -9.32 -6.20 -0.41
CA ALA A 459 -10.22 -6.90 0.50
C ALA A 459 -9.81 -6.71 1.96
N GLN A 460 -8.52 -6.82 2.27
CA GLN A 460 -7.99 -6.56 3.60
C GLN A 460 -8.26 -5.13 4.05
N CYS A 461 -7.95 -4.13 3.22
CA CYS A 461 -8.19 -2.72 3.51
C CYS A 461 -9.69 -2.43 3.77
N ILE A 462 -10.56 -2.87 2.86
CA ILE A 462 -12.01 -2.71 3.01
C ILE A 462 -12.55 -3.43 4.24
N GLY A 463 -11.99 -4.60 4.57
CA GLY A 463 -12.35 -5.33 5.79
C GLY A 463 -12.13 -4.51 7.05
N GLY A 464 -11.02 -3.77 7.11
CA GLY A 464 -10.75 -2.80 8.17
C GLY A 464 -11.74 -1.62 8.16
N LEU A 465 -11.82 -0.92 7.03
CA LEU A 465 -12.66 0.29 6.90
C LEU A 465 -14.15 0.04 7.20
N LEU A 466 -14.65 -1.13 6.84
CA LEU A 466 -16.05 -1.52 7.14
C LEU A 466 -16.25 -2.01 8.58
N SER A 467 -15.23 -2.03 9.39
CA SER A 467 -15.29 -2.48 10.79
C SER A 467 -14.87 -1.42 11.81
N VAL A 468 -14.89 -0.13 11.45
CA VAL A 468 -14.62 0.96 12.40
C VAL A 468 -15.65 0.96 13.51
N VAL A 469 -15.20 0.84 14.76
CA VAL A 469 -16.04 0.77 15.98
C VAL A 469 -15.67 1.82 17.02
N VAL A 470 -14.56 2.50 16.85
CA VAL A 470 -14.04 3.57 17.71
C VAL A 470 -13.56 4.71 16.83
N GLN A 471 -13.89 5.95 17.17
CA GLN A 471 -13.41 7.15 16.49
C GLN A 471 -12.81 8.14 17.49
N GLU A 472 -11.84 8.92 16.98
CA GLU A 472 -11.27 10.04 17.73
C GLU A 472 -10.74 9.61 19.10
N MET A 473 -10.17 8.40 19.23
CA MET A 473 -9.67 7.91 20.51
C MET A 473 -8.45 8.71 20.96
N GLN A 474 -8.52 9.16 22.21
CA GLN A 474 -7.44 9.88 22.88
C GLN A 474 -7.06 9.14 24.17
N LEU A 475 -5.76 9.06 24.42
CA LEU A 475 -5.18 8.46 25.60
C LEU A 475 -4.42 9.54 26.40
N ASP A 476 -4.75 9.67 27.65
CA ASP A 476 -4.10 10.57 28.60
C ASP A 476 -3.32 9.75 29.64
N VAL A 477 -2.05 10.08 29.81
CA VAL A 477 -1.13 9.42 30.75
C VAL A 477 -0.59 10.45 31.71
N GLU A 478 -0.90 10.32 33.01
CA GLU A 478 -0.50 11.24 34.06
C GLU A 478 0.38 10.54 35.10
N CYS A 479 1.53 11.12 35.44
CA CYS A 479 2.34 10.70 36.60
C CYS A 479 1.68 11.16 37.89
N VAL A 480 1.22 10.22 38.73
CA VAL A 480 0.49 10.52 39.97
C VAL A 480 1.43 10.97 41.08
N HIS A 481 2.52 10.22 41.29
CA HIS A 481 3.46 10.56 42.37
C HIS A 481 4.32 11.77 41.96
N PRO A 482 4.50 12.77 42.89
CA PRO A 482 5.21 14.02 42.57
C PRO A 482 6.65 13.86 42.09
N GLY A 483 7.32 12.80 42.49
CA GLY A 483 8.70 12.51 42.09
C GLY A 483 8.83 11.69 40.79
N VAL A 484 7.73 11.22 40.21
CA VAL A 484 7.74 10.47 38.95
C VAL A 484 7.61 11.45 37.78
N GLN A 485 8.42 11.27 36.73
CA GLN A 485 8.42 12.10 35.54
C GLN A 485 8.34 11.23 34.30
N LEU A 486 7.61 11.69 33.30
CA LEU A 486 7.60 11.11 31.95
C LEU A 486 8.92 11.41 31.25
N ALA A 487 9.63 10.37 30.83
CA ALA A 487 10.86 10.49 30.07
C ALA A 487 10.56 10.48 28.55
N SER A 488 9.72 9.54 28.07
CA SER A 488 9.34 9.46 26.66
C SER A 488 8.07 8.63 26.45
N ILE A 489 7.42 8.84 25.33
CA ILE A 489 6.31 8.01 24.83
C ILE A 489 6.67 7.49 23.45
N LYS A 490 6.75 6.18 23.30
CA LYS A 490 6.97 5.51 22.01
C LYS A 490 5.62 5.13 21.41
N SER A 491 5.09 5.94 20.52
CA SER A 491 3.75 5.82 19.94
C SER A 491 3.76 5.52 18.43
N GLY A 492 4.92 5.21 17.82
CA GLY A 492 5.01 5.03 16.39
C GLY A 492 4.66 6.31 15.63
N SER A 493 3.75 6.22 14.64
CA SER A 493 3.28 7.38 13.86
C SER A 493 2.14 8.15 14.52
N TYR A 494 1.61 7.66 15.64
CA TYR A 494 0.57 8.37 16.38
C TYR A 494 1.11 9.66 17.00
N ARG A 495 0.32 10.73 16.89
CA ARG A 495 0.70 12.02 17.50
C ARG A 495 0.74 11.87 18.99
N ASN A 496 1.85 12.24 19.60
CA ASN A 496 1.96 12.35 21.06
C ASN A 496 2.46 13.72 21.45
N GLN A 497 2.12 14.14 22.64
CA GLN A 497 2.55 15.40 23.23
C GLN A 497 2.86 15.21 24.70
N LEU A 498 4.10 15.50 25.10
CA LEU A 498 4.46 15.66 26.50
C LEU A 498 4.18 17.11 26.89
N LEU A 499 3.42 17.32 27.97
CA LEU A 499 3.14 18.65 28.49
C LEU A 499 4.36 19.21 29.22
N ASN A 500 4.41 20.53 29.35
CA ASN A 500 5.55 21.24 29.94
C ASN A 500 5.78 20.93 31.42
N ASP A 501 4.83 20.30 32.09
CA ASP A 501 4.96 19.83 33.49
C ASP A 501 5.89 18.60 33.61
N GLY A 502 6.24 17.94 32.48
CA GLY A 502 7.00 16.69 32.43
C GLY A 502 6.28 15.52 33.10
N ARG A 503 4.97 15.63 33.32
CA ARG A 503 4.18 14.63 34.07
C ARG A 503 2.96 14.14 33.31
N THR A 504 2.50 14.89 32.33
CA THR A 504 1.32 14.55 31.56
C THR A 504 1.69 14.33 30.10
N GLY A 505 1.19 13.25 29.51
CA GLY A 505 1.36 12.91 28.11
C GLY A 505 0.02 12.60 27.45
N LEU A 506 -0.17 13.08 26.24
CA LEU A 506 -1.36 12.84 25.42
C LEU A 506 -0.96 12.05 24.18
N ILE A 507 -1.77 11.05 23.81
CA ILE A 507 -1.62 10.30 22.54
C ILE A 507 -2.94 10.38 21.78
N ASP A 508 -2.87 10.86 20.54
CA ASP A 508 -4.00 10.89 19.61
C ASP A 508 -3.99 9.60 18.79
N VAL A 509 -4.84 8.64 19.18
CA VAL A 509 -4.90 7.30 18.58
C VAL A 509 -5.80 7.30 17.33
N GLY A 510 -6.85 8.14 17.32
CA GLY A 510 -7.80 8.24 16.20
C GLY A 510 -8.77 7.05 16.11
N ASP A 511 -9.01 6.54 14.91
CA ASP A 511 -10.02 5.51 14.64
C ASP A 511 -9.45 4.09 14.80
N LEU A 512 -10.24 3.18 15.43
CA LEU A 512 -9.90 1.76 15.52
C LEU A 512 -10.96 0.88 14.83
N TYR A 513 -10.47 -0.15 14.18
CA TYR A 513 -11.27 -1.24 13.62
C TYR A 513 -11.68 -2.22 14.73
N ALA A 514 -12.74 -2.95 14.53
CA ALA A 514 -13.15 -4.00 15.48
C ALA A 514 -12.01 -5.02 15.70
N ASP A 515 -11.81 -5.39 16.97
CA ASP A 515 -10.75 -6.31 17.40
C ASP A 515 -9.31 -5.79 17.19
N GLU A 516 -9.13 -4.53 16.82
CA GLU A 516 -7.80 -3.95 16.62
C GLU A 516 -7.12 -3.66 17.96
N GLU A 517 -5.82 -3.93 18.04
CA GLU A 517 -5.00 -3.71 19.23
C GLU A 517 -3.95 -2.64 18.97
N ARG A 518 -3.60 -1.85 20.00
CA ARG A 518 -2.54 -0.85 19.97
C ARG A 518 -1.72 -0.88 21.25
N ASP A 519 -0.43 -0.85 21.09
CA ASP A 519 0.55 -0.90 22.15
C ASP A 519 1.39 0.37 22.16
N PHE A 520 1.48 1.03 23.32
CA PHE A 520 2.26 2.24 23.53
C PHE A 520 3.21 2.06 24.71
N LEU A 521 4.51 2.26 24.50
CA LEU A 521 5.51 2.13 25.54
C LEU A 521 5.82 3.49 26.14
N VAL A 522 5.49 3.66 27.40
CA VAL A 522 5.71 4.87 28.18
C VAL A 522 6.93 4.66 29.09
N SER A 523 7.95 5.49 28.95
CA SER A 523 9.14 5.47 29.82
C SER A 523 9.02 6.56 30.88
N ILE A 524 9.27 6.20 32.12
CA ILE A 524 9.20 7.09 33.31
C ILE A 524 10.44 7.00 34.16
N ASN A 525 10.77 8.06 34.86
CA ASN A 525 11.81 8.09 35.87
C ASN A 525 11.16 7.91 37.24
N VAL A 526 11.57 6.88 37.99
CA VAL A 526 10.96 6.48 39.27
C VAL A 526 11.94 6.79 40.37
N PRO A 527 11.59 7.64 41.38
CA PRO A 527 12.45 7.99 42.50
C PRO A 527 12.52 6.88 43.56
N CYS A 528 13.45 6.99 44.50
CA CYS A 528 13.47 6.18 45.69
C CYS A 528 12.19 6.43 46.50
N ALA A 529 11.57 5.38 47.04
CA ALA A 529 10.38 5.48 47.85
C ALA A 529 10.31 4.29 48.86
N LYS A 530 9.75 4.50 50.05
CA LYS A 530 9.64 3.47 51.08
C LYS A 530 8.34 2.67 51.03
N GLU A 531 7.31 3.22 50.40
CA GLU A 531 5.97 2.62 50.35
C GLU A 531 5.56 2.36 48.93
N GLU A 532 4.57 1.49 48.73
CA GLU A 532 3.90 1.30 47.43
C GLU A 532 3.49 2.64 46.85
N MET A 533 3.70 2.81 45.54
CA MET A 533 3.38 4.06 44.85
C MET A 533 2.58 3.82 43.58
N ILE A 534 1.71 4.77 43.30
CA ILE A 534 1.04 4.85 42.00
C ILE A 534 1.98 5.62 41.05
N LEU A 535 2.43 4.94 39.99
CA LEU A 535 3.30 5.52 38.97
C LEU A 535 2.52 6.38 38.02
N LEU A 536 1.54 5.75 37.34
CA LEU A 536 0.75 6.35 36.30
C LEU A 536 -0.74 6.19 36.52
N ARG A 537 -1.50 7.17 36.06
CA ARG A 537 -2.94 7.08 35.78
C ARG A 537 -3.14 7.19 34.27
N VAL A 538 -3.92 6.25 33.73
CA VAL A 538 -4.21 6.16 32.33
C VAL A 538 -5.71 6.36 32.11
N ALA A 539 -6.11 7.42 31.44
CA ALA A 539 -7.48 7.71 31.06
C ALA A 539 -7.63 7.61 29.52
N CYS A 540 -8.78 7.17 29.07
CA CYS A 540 -9.05 7.04 27.66
C CYS A 540 -10.47 7.51 27.34
N VAL A 541 -10.61 8.25 26.25
CA VAL A 541 -11.88 8.75 25.74
C VAL A 541 -11.97 8.50 24.26
N TYR A 542 -13.15 8.14 23.76
CA TYR A 542 -13.40 7.97 22.33
C TYR A 542 -14.87 8.29 21.98
N ARG A 543 -15.13 8.39 20.69
CA ARG A 543 -16.50 8.56 20.16
C ARG A 543 -16.97 7.26 19.50
N ASP A 544 -18.20 6.83 19.83
CA ASP A 544 -18.86 5.73 19.13
C ASP A 544 -19.36 6.24 17.77
N PRO A 545 -18.98 5.59 16.64
CA PRO A 545 -19.34 6.08 15.30
C PRO A 545 -20.82 5.92 14.95
N ILE A 546 -21.59 5.09 15.68
CA ILE A 546 -22.99 4.83 15.41
C ILE A 546 -23.90 5.73 16.26
N SER A 547 -23.69 5.75 17.59
CA SER A 547 -24.46 6.57 18.51
C SER A 547 -24.00 8.04 18.52
N LYS A 548 -22.76 8.30 18.11
CA LYS A 548 -22.05 9.58 18.20
C LYS A 548 -21.79 10.06 19.64
N ASP A 549 -22.02 9.18 20.62
CA ASP A 549 -21.76 9.48 22.03
C ASP A 549 -20.27 9.44 22.34
N THR A 550 -19.84 10.29 23.27
CA THR A 550 -18.51 10.23 23.83
C THR A 550 -18.49 9.20 24.98
N VAL A 551 -17.57 8.24 24.87
CA VAL A 551 -17.38 7.17 25.85
C VAL A 551 -16.11 7.42 26.63
N HIS A 552 -16.20 7.49 27.94
CA HIS A 552 -15.07 7.58 28.86
C HIS A 552 -14.83 6.20 29.44
N LEU A 553 -13.61 5.68 29.30
CA LEU A 553 -13.22 4.41 29.89
C LEU A 553 -12.88 4.60 31.38
N GLU A 554 -12.97 3.50 32.12
CA GLU A 554 -12.49 3.46 33.51
C GLU A 554 -10.99 3.78 33.55
N VAL A 555 -10.63 4.70 34.45
CA VAL A 555 -9.23 5.10 34.66
C VAL A 555 -8.44 3.93 35.23
N LYS A 556 -7.30 3.61 34.62
CA LYS A 556 -6.39 2.56 35.10
C LYS A 556 -5.21 3.19 35.83
N GLU A 557 -4.91 2.64 37.01
CA GLU A 557 -3.74 3.02 37.80
C GLU A 557 -2.66 1.95 37.73
N VAL A 558 -1.44 2.37 37.49
CA VAL A 558 -0.25 1.53 37.50
C VAL A 558 0.42 1.68 38.84
N ARG A 559 0.41 0.62 39.66
CA ARG A 559 0.97 0.57 40.97
C ARG A 559 2.26 -0.25 40.96
N ILE A 560 3.25 0.13 41.79
CA ILE A 560 4.51 -0.59 41.97
C ILE A 560 4.80 -0.82 43.41
N GLN A 561 5.18 -2.06 43.75
CA GLN A 561 5.61 -2.42 45.13
C GLN A 561 7.04 -1.95 45.38
N ARG A 562 7.34 -1.58 46.63
CA ARG A 562 8.65 -1.04 47.06
C ARG A 562 9.24 -1.87 48.22
N PRO A 563 9.65 -3.13 47.97
CA PRO A 563 10.30 -3.94 49.01
C PRO A 563 11.73 -3.44 49.29
N GLU A 564 12.25 -3.73 50.46
CA GLU A 564 13.66 -3.45 50.81
C GLU A 564 14.60 -4.25 49.91
N ILE A 565 14.31 -5.54 49.72
CA ILE A 565 15.13 -6.48 48.95
C ILE A 565 14.26 -7.19 47.92
N ILE A 566 14.75 -7.27 46.72
CA ILE A 566 14.15 -8.06 45.61
C ILE A 566 15.03 -9.30 45.42
N LEU A 567 14.51 -10.48 45.73
CA LEU A 567 15.26 -11.74 45.59
C LEU A 567 15.34 -12.21 44.15
N SER A 568 14.25 -12.11 43.38
CA SER A 568 14.17 -12.44 41.96
C SER A 568 12.90 -11.89 41.38
N GLN A 569 12.97 -11.33 40.18
CA GLN A 569 11.79 -10.99 39.37
C GLN A 569 12.10 -11.12 37.89
N THR A 570 11.10 -11.50 37.13
CA THR A 570 11.17 -11.55 35.63
C THR A 570 10.52 -10.31 35.06
N PRO A 571 11.06 -9.72 34.02
CA PRO A 571 10.40 -8.62 33.31
C PRO A 571 9.12 -9.11 32.63
N SER A 572 8.17 -8.20 32.39
CA SER A 572 6.94 -8.48 31.65
C SER A 572 7.26 -8.87 30.19
N ILE A 573 6.70 -10.00 29.76
CA ILE A 573 6.82 -10.47 28.36
C ILE A 573 6.16 -9.49 27.40
N GLU A 574 5.05 -8.88 27.81
CA GLU A 574 4.31 -7.89 27.01
C GLU A 574 5.18 -6.66 26.74
N VAL A 575 5.87 -6.15 27.76
CA VAL A 575 6.80 -5.02 27.62
C VAL A 575 7.99 -5.40 26.74
N ASP A 576 8.55 -6.59 26.93
CA ASP A 576 9.67 -7.08 26.13
C ASP A 576 9.29 -7.27 24.65
N ARG A 577 8.10 -7.84 24.38
CA ARG A 577 7.53 -7.97 23.03
C ARG A 577 7.42 -6.63 22.32
N GLU A 578 6.83 -5.64 22.98
CA GLU A 578 6.62 -4.33 22.39
C GLU A 578 7.95 -3.58 22.19
N ARG A 579 8.89 -3.69 23.15
CA ARG A 579 10.26 -3.17 22.98
C ARG A 579 10.92 -3.76 21.73
N ASN A 580 10.83 -5.09 21.55
CA ASN A 580 11.37 -5.77 20.37
C ASN A 580 10.74 -5.29 19.07
N ARG A 581 9.43 -5.03 19.07
CA ARG A 581 8.74 -4.47 17.89
C ARG A 581 9.24 -3.07 17.54
N ILE A 582 9.33 -2.19 18.53
CA ILE A 582 9.80 -0.81 18.34
C ILE A 582 11.24 -0.79 17.82
N GLU A 583 12.13 -1.55 18.46
CA GLU A 583 13.54 -1.60 18.07
C GLU A 583 13.75 -2.27 16.71
N ALA A 584 12.91 -3.24 16.32
CA ALA A 584 12.91 -3.79 14.97
C ALA A 584 12.50 -2.73 13.94
N ALA A 585 11.46 -1.94 14.20
CA ALA A 585 11.05 -0.86 13.32
C ALA A 585 12.13 0.25 13.21
N GLU A 586 12.80 0.58 14.32
CA GLU A 586 13.94 1.51 14.32
C GLU A 586 15.11 0.96 13.49
N ALA A 587 15.43 -0.34 13.60
CA ALA A 587 16.47 -0.99 12.80
C ALA A 587 16.11 -1.00 11.30
N MET A 588 14.87 -1.29 10.94
CA MET A 588 14.37 -1.19 9.55
C MET A 588 14.54 0.22 8.98
N SER A 589 14.21 1.25 9.77
CA SER A 589 14.36 2.65 9.38
C SER A 589 15.84 3.02 9.18
N ASN A 590 16.72 2.60 10.08
CA ASN A 590 18.15 2.87 10.00
C ASN A 590 18.79 2.13 8.82
N ALA A 591 18.44 0.86 8.59
CA ALA A 591 18.88 0.08 7.46
C ALA A 591 18.44 0.71 6.13
N ARG A 592 17.18 1.18 6.04
CA ARG A 592 16.71 1.95 4.88
C ARG A 592 17.56 3.20 4.66
N ALA A 593 17.82 3.97 5.71
CA ALA A 593 18.62 5.19 5.60
C ALA A 593 20.06 4.89 5.14
N ALA A 594 20.66 3.79 5.56
CA ALA A 594 21.97 3.32 5.07
C ALA A 594 21.90 2.92 3.59
N ALA A 595 20.90 2.13 3.20
CA ALA A 595 20.69 1.70 1.81
C ALA A 595 20.47 2.89 0.87
N GLU A 596 19.71 3.92 1.28
CA GLU A 596 19.51 5.15 0.50
C GLU A 596 20.80 5.96 0.31
N ARG A 597 21.71 5.90 1.27
CA ARG A 597 23.08 6.47 1.11
C ARG A 597 23.97 5.63 0.19
N GLY A 598 23.53 4.43 -0.21
CA GLY A 598 24.29 3.48 -1.03
C GLY A 598 25.12 2.48 -0.25
N ASP A 599 25.06 2.50 1.08
CA ASP A 599 25.77 1.58 1.96
C ASP A 599 24.89 0.37 2.32
N LEU A 600 24.79 -0.57 1.37
CA LEU A 600 24.02 -1.78 1.55
C LEU A 600 24.63 -2.74 2.56
N SER A 601 25.94 -2.70 2.72
CA SER A 601 26.63 -3.57 3.69
C SER A 601 26.31 -3.17 5.12
N ASP A 602 26.28 -1.86 5.41
CA ASP A 602 25.84 -1.31 6.69
C ASP A 602 24.36 -1.63 6.93
N ALA A 603 23.52 -1.44 5.92
CA ALA A 603 22.09 -1.77 6.01
C ALA A 603 21.84 -3.23 6.41
N VAL A 604 22.52 -4.18 5.77
CA VAL A 604 22.40 -5.61 6.09
C VAL A 604 22.93 -5.89 7.50
N SER A 605 24.06 -5.28 7.90
CA SER A 605 24.67 -5.46 9.22
C SER A 605 23.73 -4.96 10.35
N ILE A 606 23.09 -3.80 10.18
CA ILE A 606 22.10 -3.27 11.14
C ILE A 606 20.96 -4.27 11.38
N LEU A 607 20.42 -4.84 10.30
CA LEU A 607 19.33 -5.82 10.40
C LEU A 607 19.80 -7.12 11.05
N GLU A 608 21.01 -7.58 10.72
CA GLU A 608 21.61 -8.80 11.30
C GLU A 608 21.83 -8.64 12.79
N GLN A 609 22.44 -7.53 13.22
CA GLN A 609 22.64 -7.23 14.63
C GLN A 609 21.32 -7.20 15.39
N ARG A 610 20.26 -6.58 14.82
CA ARG A 610 18.93 -6.56 15.45
C ARG A 610 18.35 -7.96 15.58
N ARG A 611 18.49 -8.82 14.58
CA ARG A 611 18.03 -10.21 14.63
C ARG A 611 18.71 -11.01 15.74
N MET A 612 20.03 -10.83 15.92
CA MET A 612 20.77 -11.46 17.01
C MET A 612 20.20 -11.04 18.38
N ILE A 613 20.04 -9.74 18.62
CA ILE A 613 19.49 -9.21 19.89
C ILE A 613 18.06 -9.72 20.10
N LEU A 614 17.23 -9.71 19.05
CA LEU A 614 15.86 -10.22 19.11
C LEU A 614 15.81 -11.69 19.55
N SER A 615 16.70 -12.54 19.02
CA SER A 615 16.75 -13.97 19.37
C SER A 615 17.12 -14.23 20.83
N GLU A 616 17.81 -13.30 21.49
CA GLU A 616 18.19 -13.36 22.89
C GLU A 616 17.12 -12.81 23.85
N SER A 617 16.07 -12.16 23.33
CA SER A 617 15.00 -11.57 24.13
C SER A 617 14.11 -12.62 24.82
N LEU A 618 13.52 -12.25 25.94
CA LEU A 618 12.64 -13.13 26.71
C LEU A 618 11.41 -13.57 25.89
N ALA A 619 10.81 -12.65 25.16
CA ALA A 619 9.66 -12.94 24.31
C ALA A 619 10.01 -13.93 23.19
N ALA A 620 11.15 -13.76 22.52
CA ALA A 620 11.60 -14.68 21.47
C ALA A 620 11.89 -16.08 22.04
N GLN A 621 12.55 -16.18 23.19
CA GLN A 621 12.83 -17.45 23.88
C GLN A 621 11.54 -18.18 24.32
N SER A 622 10.46 -17.45 24.58
CA SER A 622 9.13 -18.02 24.85
C SER A 622 8.32 -18.35 23.60
N ASN A 623 8.91 -18.29 22.40
CA ASN A 623 8.28 -18.53 21.11
C ASN A 623 7.10 -17.57 20.83
N ASP A 624 7.23 -16.30 21.22
CA ASP A 624 6.23 -15.28 20.92
C ASP A 624 6.07 -15.12 19.40
N GLN A 625 4.82 -15.16 18.94
CA GLN A 625 4.50 -15.16 17.51
C GLN A 625 4.94 -13.86 16.81
N LEU A 626 4.84 -12.71 17.49
CA LEU A 626 5.29 -11.44 16.91
C LEU A 626 6.82 -11.43 16.76
N CYS A 627 7.56 -11.93 17.75
CA CYS A 627 9.02 -12.00 17.68
C CYS A 627 9.53 -12.92 16.57
N LEU A 628 8.88 -14.10 16.40
CA LEU A 628 9.18 -15.00 15.28
C LEU A 628 8.91 -14.34 13.94
N ALA A 629 7.82 -13.63 13.89
CA ALA A 629 7.39 -12.85 12.74
C ALA A 629 8.39 -11.73 12.40
N LEU A 630 8.85 -10.97 13.37
CA LEU A 630 9.84 -9.92 13.18
C LEU A 630 11.18 -10.47 12.67
N ASP A 631 11.65 -11.63 13.18
CA ASP A 631 12.90 -12.25 12.69
C ASP A 631 12.80 -12.62 11.21
N ALA A 632 11.68 -13.23 10.81
CA ALA A 632 11.46 -13.59 9.42
C ALA A 632 11.39 -12.35 8.51
N GLU A 633 10.74 -11.26 8.96
CA GLU A 633 10.68 -10.01 8.21
C GLU A 633 12.04 -9.34 8.06
N LEU A 634 12.80 -9.24 9.14
CA LEU A 634 14.14 -8.69 9.10
C LEU A 634 15.06 -9.49 8.18
N ARG A 635 14.90 -10.82 8.12
CA ARG A 635 15.62 -11.71 7.19
C ARG A 635 15.26 -11.41 5.73
N GLU A 636 13.97 -11.32 5.42
CA GLU A 636 13.51 -10.97 4.07
C GLU A 636 14.04 -9.60 3.64
N MET A 637 14.07 -8.62 4.56
CA MET A 637 14.65 -7.31 4.28
C MET A 637 16.15 -7.38 3.98
N GLN A 638 16.91 -8.22 4.72
CA GLN A 638 18.33 -8.47 4.42
C GLN A 638 18.51 -9.01 3.00
N ASP A 639 17.70 -10.01 2.62
CA ASP A 639 17.76 -10.61 1.28
C ASP A 639 17.44 -9.60 0.17
N ARG A 640 16.48 -8.69 0.42
CA ARG A 640 16.11 -7.62 -0.51
C ARG A 640 17.10 -6.46 -0.55
N MET A 641 17.94 -6.30 0.49
CA MET A 641 19.05 -5.33 0.54
C MET A 641 20.40 -5.92 0.10
N ALA A 642 20.47 -7.21 -0.24
CA ALA A 642 21.73 -7.88 -0.63
C ALA A 642 22.38 -7.30 -1.89
N SER A 643 21.65 -6.62 -2.75
CA SER A 643 22.18 -5.91 -3.91
C SER A 643 21.36 -4.66 -4.24
N ARG A 644 22.03 -3.67 -4.86
CA ARG A 644 21.36 -2.41 -5.27
C ARG A 644 20.18 -2.66 -6.20
N GLN A 645 20.33 -3.58 -7.14
CA GLN A 645 19.26 -3.92 -8.08
C GLN A 645 18.01 -4.48 -7.38
N LYS A 646 18.19 -5.39 -6.41
CA LYS A 646 17.08 -5.93 -5.62
C LYS A 646 16.42 -4.86 -4.76
N TYR A 647 17.22 -4.00 -4.12
CA TYR A 647 16.74 -2.93 -3.27
C TYR A 647 15.89 -1.93 -4.05
N GLU A 648 16.37 -1.48 -5.22
CA GLU A 648 15.65 -0.54 -6.09
C GLU A 648 14.38 -1.16 -6.71
N ALA A 649 14.41 -2.45 -7.07
CA ALA A 649 13.28 -3.12 -7.70
C ALA A 649 12.11 -3.40 -6.74
N SER A 650 12.38 -3.84 -5.52
CA SER A 650 11.33 -4.22 -4.57
C SER A 650 11.68 -3.97 -3.10
N GLY A 651 12.96 -3.95 -2.76
CA GLY A 651 13.41 -3.84 -1.38
C GLY A 651 12.96 -2.56 -0.70
N ARG A 652 13.10 -1.40 -1.36
CA ARG A 652 12.63 -0.11 -0.85
C ARG A 652 11.14 -0.13 -0.52
N ALA A 653 10.32 -0.60 -1.44
CA ALA A 653 8.87 -0.65 -1.27
C ALA A 653 8.47 -1.62 -0.14
N TYR A 654 9.13 -2.77 -0.06
CA TYR A 654 8.91 -3.76 0.99
C TYR A 654 9.20 -3.19 2.39
N VAL A 655 10.34 -2.53 2.57
CA VAL A 655 10.73 -1.91 3.84
C VAL A 655 9.76 -0.78 4.22
N LEU A 656 9.39 0.09 3.29
CA LEU A 656 8.45 1.18 3.55
C LEU A 656 7.06 0.68 3.94
N SER A 657 6.58 -0.40 3.30
CA SER A 657 5.33 -1.06 3.68
C SER A 657 5.41 -1.69 5.07
N GLY A 658 6.56 -2.31 5.42
CA GLY A 658 6.84 -2.81 6.75
C GLY A 658 6.83 -1.72 7.81
N LEU A 659 7.55 -0.63 7.58
CA LEU A 659 7.57 0.54 8.46
C LEU A 659 6.17 1.13 8.65
N SER A 660 5.39 1.29 7.57
CA SER A 660 4.01 1.76 7.65
C SER A 660 3.16 0.85 8.55
N SER A 661 3.29 -0.47 8.39
CA SER A 661 2.55 -1.43 9.21
C SER A 661 2.93 -1.36 10.69
N HIS A 662 4.23 -1.34 11.02
CA HIS A 662 4.68 -1.30 12.41
C HIS A 662 4.41 0.06 13.08
N SER A 663 4.58 1.16 12.34
CA SER A 663 4.35 2.51 12.88
C SER A 663 2.89 2.79 13.18
N TRP A 664 1.97 2.28 12.36
CA TRP A 664 0.52 2.37 12.57
C TRP A 664 -0.08 1.14 13.27
N GLN A 665 0.72 0.10 13.52
CA GLN A 665 0.26 -1.20 14.04
C GLN A 665 -0.97 -1.72 13.29
N ARG A 666 -0.95 -1.60 11.93
CA ARG A 666 -2.00 -2.00 11.01
C ARG A 666 -1.49 -2.94 9.94
N ALA A 667 -2.32 -3.88 9.52
CA ALA A 667 -1.99 -4.81 8.46
C ALA A 667 -1.85 -4.08 7.12
N THR A 668 -0.73 -4.33 6.41
CA THR A 668 -0.44 -3.87 5.05
C THR A 668 -0.13 -5.06 4.16
N ALA A 669 -0.41 -4.96 2.85
CA ALA A 669 0.08 -5.94 1.89
C ALA A 669 1.58 -5.72 1.64
N ARG A 670 2.37 -6.80 1.57
CA ARG A 670 3.83 -6.76 1.37
C ARG A 670 4.27 -7.80 0.36
N GLY A 671 4.64 -7.36 -0.83
CA GLY A 671 5.09 -8.25 -1.89
C GLY A 671 3.98 -9.20 -2.39
N ASP A 672 4.33 -10.45 -2.58
CA ASP A 672 3.42 -11.49 -3.13
C ASP A 672 2.65 -12.27 -2.06
N SER A 673 2.95 -12.06 -0.78
CA SER A 673 2.47 -12.98 0.23
C SER A 673 1.04 -12.64 0.69
N THR A 674 0.13 -13.47 0.22
CA THR A 674 -1.18 -13.73 0.83
C THR A 674 -1.18 -15.02 1.65
N ASP A 675 -0.04 -15.72 1.72
CA ASP A 675 0.08 -17.01 2.41
C ASP A 675 -0.07 -16.88 3.93
N SER A 676 -0.81 -17.81 4.50
CA SER A 676 -1.12 -17.91 5.94
C SER A 676 0.08 -18.02 6.87
N ALA A 677 1.29 -18.19 6.35
CA ALA A 677 2.54 -18.30 7.08
C ALA A 677 3.32 -16.99 7.18
N SER A 678 2.85 -15.90 6.53
CA SER A 678 3.57 -14.63 6.53
C SER A 678 3.10 -13.70 7.65
N LEU A 679 3.98 -12.81 8.03
CA LEU A 679 3.88 -11.74 9.02
C LEU A 679 2.69 -10.77 8.90
N VAL A 680 2.00 -10.82 7.76
CA VAL A 680 0.80 -10.01 7.50
C VAL A 680 -0.29 -10.26 8.55
N HIS A 681 -0.24 -11.39 9.25
CA HIS A 681 -1.23 -11.76 10.27
C HIS A 681 -1.14 -10.99 11.58
N ALA A 682 0.02 -10.39 11.91
CA ALA A 682 0.24 -9.75 13.22
C ALA A 682 -0.77 -8.65 13.55
N TYR A 683 -1.29 -7.94 12.55
CA TYR A 683 -2.24 -6.83 12.71
C TYR A 683 -3.56 -7.07 11.97
N GLN A 684 -3.82 -8.30 11.51
CA GLN A 684 -5.08 -8.62 10.84
C GLN A 684 -6.21 -8.79 11.85
N THR A 685 -7.32 -8.10 11.61
CA THR A 685 -8.54 -8.30 12.38
C THR A 685 -9.38 -9.45 11.79
N PRO A 686 -10.28 -10.09 12.57
CA PRO A 686 -11.16 -11.14 12.06
C PRO A 686 -11.99 -10.70 10.84
N THR A 687 -12.37 -9.42 10.77
CA THR A 687 -13.12 -8.87 9.62
C THR A 687 -12.25 -8.78 8.37
N MET A 688 -10.96 -8.41 8.51
CA MET A 688 -10.01 -8.42 7.40
C MET A 688 -9.80 -9.84 6.86
N VAL A 689 -9.61 -10.82 7.75
CA VAL A 689 -9.46 -12.25 7.38
C VAL A 689 -10.72 -12.76 6.68
N TYR A 690 -11.91 -12.41 7.18
CA TYR A 690 -13.18 -12.77 6.52
C TYR A 690 -13.26 -12.21 5.10
N MET A 691 -12.91 -10.94 4.89
CA MET A 691 -12.94 -10.30 3.57
C MET A 691 -11.88 -10.88 2.62
N LEU A 692 -10.71 -11.22 3.15
CA LEU A 692 -9.64 -11.89 2.39
C LEU A 692 -10.10 -13.27 1.89
N ASN A 693 -10.65 -14.10 2.78
CA ASN A 693 -11.20 -15.41 2.42
C ASN A 693 -12.33 -15.28 1.38
N ARG A 694 -13.19 -14.27 1.52
CA ARG A 694 -14.24 -13.99 0.54
C ARG A 694 -13.66 -13.57 -0.82
N SER A 695 -12.59 -12.77 -0.85
CA SER A 695 -11.88 -12.41 -2.06
C SER A 695 -11.35 -13.64 -2.80
N GLN A 696 -10.69 -14.53 -2.09
CA GLN A 696 -10.09 -15.75 -2.64
C GLN A 696 -11.15 -16.73 -3.15
N THR A 697 -12.28 -16.85 -2.46
CA THR A 697 -13.39 -17.74 -2.92
C THR A 697 -14.10 -17.22 -4.16
N MET A 698 -14.10 -15.91 -4.40
CA MET A 698 -14.65 -15.31 -5.61
C MET A 698 -13.69 -15.39 -6.81
N CYS A 699 -12.42 -15.78 -6.58
CA CYS A 699 -11.46 -16.09 -7.64
C CYS A 699 -11.61 -17.55 -8.02
N PRO A 700 -12.08 -17.92 -9.23
CA PRO A 700 -11.98 -19.30 -9.69
C PRO A 700 -10.50 -19.63 -9.86
N SER A 701 -9.91 -20.32 -8.89
CA SER A 701 -8.60 -20.95 -9.04
C SER A 701 -8.62 -21.79 -10.30
N PRO A 702 -7.58 -21.78 -11.15
CA PRO A 702 -7.42 -22.79 -12.17
C PRO A 702 -7.36 -24.14 -11.45
N ARG A 703 -8.42 -24.94 -11.59
CA ARG A 703 -8.48 -26.28 -11.01
C ARG A 703 -7.28 -27.04 -11.53
N HIS A 704 -6.33 -27.36 -10.67
CA HIS A 704 -5.39 -28.43 -10.94
C HIS A 704 -6.23 -29.67 -11.25
N PRO A 705 -6.00 -30.36 -12.40
CA PRO A 705 -6.71 -31.60 -12.67
C PRO A 705 -6.38 -32.55 -11.53
N ALA A 706 -7.42 -33.03 -10.87
CA ALA A 706 -7.29 -34.08 -9.84
C ALA A 706 -6.48 -35.26 -10.42
N PRO A 707 -5.55 -35.84 -9.67
CA PRO A 707 -4.82 -37.02 -10.13
C PRO A 707 -5.83 -38.12 -10.46
N PRO A 708 -5.60 -38.93 -11.53
CA PRO A 708 -6.53 -39.93 -11.95
C PRO A 708 -6.72 -40.98 -10.83
N ILE A 709 -7.96 -41.18 -10.45
CA ILE A 709 -8.34 -42.22 -9.49
C ILE A 709 -7.93 -43.57 -10.10
N GLN A 710 -6.92 -44.19 -9.54
CA GLN A 710 -6.57 -45.57 -9.86
C GLN A 710 -7.69 -46.50 -9.31
N HIS A 711 -8.50 -47.01 -10.20
CA HIS A 711 -9.42 -48.12 -9.87
C HIS A 711 -8.58 -49.34 -9.54
N THR A 712 -8.41 -49.63 -8.25
CA THR A 712 -7.96 -50.94 -7.79
C THR A 712 -9.06 -51.96 -8.12
N ARG A 713 -8.77 -52.85 -9.11
CA ARG A 713 -9.59 -54.01 -9.37
C ARG A 713 -9.43 -54.95 -8.17
N SER A 714 -10.50 -55.12 -7.40
CA SER A 714 -10.66 -56.22 -6.43
C SER A 714 -10.89 -57.51 -7.18
N PHE A 715 -10.02 -58.49 -6.97
CA PHE A 715 -10.25 -59.91 -7.37
C PHE A 715 -11.17 -60.58 -6.34
N PRO A 716 -12.11 -61.40 -6.77
CA PRO A 716 -12.93 -62.18 -5.84
C PRO A 716 -12.14 -63.35 -5.30
N SER A 717 -12.14 -63.56 -3.99
CA SER A 717 -11.60 -64.71 -3.29
C SER A 717 -12.55 -65.90 -3.52
N GLN A 718 -12.01 -66.99 -4.05
CA GLN A 718 -12.68 -68.30 -4.05
C GLN A 718 -12.60 -68.90 -2.64
N GLU A 719 -13.75 -69.19 -2.07
CA GLU A 719 -13.90 -70.12 -0.98
C GLU A 719 -13.56 -71.56 -1.47
N GLN A 720 -12.64 -72.20 -0.77
CA GLN A 720 -12.58 -73.67 -0.77
C GLN A 720 -12.88 -74.16 0.64
N SER A 721 -14.00 -74.85 0.70
CA SER A 721 -14.41 -75.74 1.79
C SER A 721 -13.41 -76.90 1.98
N ASN A 722 -12.96 -77.09 3.22
CA ASN A 722 -12.98 -78.37 3.94
C ASN A 722 -12.85 -78.10 5.44
#